data_92e109a1d96dee95d322c29574dc3b1b
#
_entry.id   92e109a1d96dee95d322c29574dc3b1b
#
_cell.length_a   1.000
_cell.length_b   1.000
_cell.length_c   1.000
_cell.angle_alpha   90.00
_cell.angle_beta   90.00
_cell.angle_gamma   90.00
#
_symmetry.space_group_name_H-M   'P 1'
#
loop_
_entity.id
_entity.type
_entity.pdbx_description
1 polymer ?
#
loop_
_entity_poly.entity_id
_entity_poly.type
_entity_poly.pdbx_seq_one_letter_code
_entity_poly.pdbx_strand_id
1 'polypeptide(L)'
;MFEAGGRFFVGCNYWASHAGIAMWRKWDADTVRADLKLLSENAVEVLRVFPLWPDFQPISRHTAGGQSFVEMRFGEQPLPDTPAGRAGVDPAMVERFRTLCAYAAEYRLRLIVGLVTGWMSGRMFVPPAFSGVNVLTDPTALKWEVRMVRHLVSELRNETAIAAWDLGNECNCMGPVEGNPDAAWAWTNAISAAIRVEDASRPVVSGMHSLTAFKENGLWNIGEQAELTDVLTTHPYPLFTPHCNLDPIHTMRNAFHATAETRLYGDVGRVDAFIEEAGTLGPSQSGDSNAANLMRAMLWNGFAHDCRGMLWWCAFDQDQLEETPYDWMAIERELGLVRSNREPKPALIALREFSRALDRLNLRTIPPFRRDAVVILSREQDNWGVGYSSFLLAKQAGFDVEFATADQELPESKFYILPSVRGLRVIDRRRWLALLDKVEKGATLLVTSDGGTLQPFNVPFGVDIVWTAAPTEPVAVIGAGMELYCPVERLLKLSARDAEVLASDRDGTPVMTSRAYGKGKLLFLSVPIERHAANQPRAFLPGSESYYKIYQLAAAAAGVERSVTRTNPSLTLTEHRLARCELLVIAVNNTPDPITDAITAGAGWAFDRVLCGGRMEWGALTVPGNSAAVMVFRCNN
;
A
#
# COMPACT_ATOMS: atom_id res chain seq x y z
N MET A 1 -7.83 6.57 16.26
CA MET A 1 -7.07 6.57 15.01
C MET A 1 -7.04 5.17 14.39
N PHE A 2 -6.56 4.18 15.11
CA PHE A 2 -6.50 2.78 14.66
C PHE A 2 -7.59 1.86 15.27
N GLU A 3 -8.69 2.42 15.71
CA GLU A 3 -9.86 1.66 16.14
C GLU A 3 -10.66 1.17 14.93
N ALA A 4 -11.36 0.06 15.05
CA ALA A 4 -12.21 -0.46 13.99
C ALA A 4 -13.21 0.61 13.51
N GLY A 5 -13.22 0.91 12.21
CA GLY A 5 -13.99 2.03 11.65
C GLY A 5 -13.40 3.40 11.97
N GLY A 6 -12.11 3.47 12.31
CA GLY A 6 -11.43 4.70 12.69
C GLY A 6 -11.40 5.76 11.59
N ARG A 7 -11.17 6.99 12.02
CA ARG A 7 -11.10 8.19 11.20
C ARG A 7 -9.90 8.13 10.25
N PHE A 8 -10.09 8.48 8.97
CA PHE A 8 -8.98 8.68 8.02
C PHE A 8 -8.13 9.88 8.46
N PHE A 9 -6.82 9.67 8.61
CA PHE A 9 -5.87 10.69 9.05
C PHE A 9 -4.90 11.08 7.94
N VAL A 10 -4.41 12.31 8.03
CA VAL A 10 -3.40 12.85 7.12
C VAL A 10 -2.23 13.43 7.89
N GLY A 11 -1.04 13.32 7.32
CA GLY A 11 0.15 13.82 7.99
C GLY A 11 1.41 13.75 7.15
N CYS A 12 2.54 13.77 7.86
CA CYS A 12 3.84 13.63 7.23
C CYS A 12 4.86 13.01 8.19
N ASN A 13 5.97 12.57 7.62
CA ASN A 13 7.16 12.17 8.36
C ASN A 13 7.93 13.45 8.76
N TYR A 14 8.44 13.49 9.98
CA TYR A 14 9.02 14.70 10.55
C TYR A 14 10.48 14.52 10.98
N TRP A 15 11.31 15.33 10.39
CA TRP A 15 12.61 15.76 10.90
C TRP A 15 12.60 17.27 11.03
N ALA A 16 13.29 17.82 12.05
CA ALA A 16 13.29 19.26 12.30
C ALA A 16 13.92 20.04 11.14
N SER A 17 13.30 21.14 10.74
CA SER A 17 13.66 21.93 9.57
C SER A 17 15.10 22.45 9.56
N HIS A 18 15.69 22.68 10.74
CA HIS A 18 17.05 23.25 10.90
C HIS A 18 18.18 22.22 10.87
N ALA A 19 17.87 20.94 11.05
CA ALA A 19 18.91 19.93 11.30
C ALA A 19 18.63 18.55 10.66
N GLY A 20 17.43 18.33 10.12
CA GLY A 20 17.09 17.03 9.54
C GLY A 20 17.31 15.89 10.53
N ILE A 21 17.95 14.80 10.10
CA ILE A 21 18.24 13.64 10.97
C ILE A 21 19.17 13.95 12.14
N ALA A 22 19.92 15.05 12.10
CA ALA A 22 20.77 15.48 13.22
C ALA A 22 20.00 16.24 14.32
N MET A 23 18.68 16.34 14.20
CA MET A 23 17.85 17.16 15.09
C MET A 23 18.05 16.84 16.58
N TRP A 24 18.28 15.57 16.93
CA TRP A 24 18.44 15.16 18.31
C TRP A 24 19.76 15.63 18.91
N ARG A 25 20.85 15.62 18.14
CA ARG A 25 22.16 16.14 18.56
C ARG A 25 22.21 17.67 18.53
N LYS A 26 21.57 18.26 17.51
CA LYS A 26 21.48 19.72 17.31
C LYS A 26 20.10 20.25 17.73
N TRP A 27 19.66 19.87 18.93
CA TRP A 27 18.32 20.19 19.41
C TRP A 27 18.12 21.70 19.57
N ASP A 28 17.11 22.21 18.89
CA ASP A 28 16.59 23.57 19.02
C ASP A 28 15.09 23.53 19.28
N ALA A 29 14.71 23.75 20.53
CA ALA A 29 13.34 23.65 21.00
C ALA A 29 12.41 24.68 20.34
N ASP A 30 12.91 25.87 20.07
CA ASP A 30 12.12 26.98 19.49
C ASP A 30 11.80 26.67 18.02
N THR A 31 12.77 26.18 17.25
CA THR A 31 12.55 25.75 15.87
C THR A 31 11.59 24.56 15.81
N VAL A 32 11.77 23.54 16.64
CA VAL A 32 10.86 22.39 16.69
C VAL A 32 9.43 22.84 16.98
N ARG A 33 9.23 23.73 17.98
CA ARG A 33 7.90 24.26 18.31
C ARG A 33 7.28 25.04 17.16
N ALA A 34 8.08 25.87 16.47
CA ALA A 34 7.63 26.63 15.29
C ALA A 34 7.28 25.72 14.10
N ASP A 35 8.01 24.62 13.90
CA ASP A 35 7.72 23.63 12.88
C ASP A 35 6.37 22.95 13.13
N LEU A 36 6.15 22.45 14.33
CA LEU A 36 4.90 21.77 14.70
C LEU A 36 3.69 22.69 14.58
N LYS A 37 3.86 23.96 15.00
CA LYS A 37 2.83 24.99 14.84
C LYS A 37 2.45 25.17 13.36
N LEU A 38 3.43 25.36 12.48
CA LEU A 38 3.21 25.56 11.05
C LEU A 38 2.50 24.37 10.41
N LEU A 39 2.91 23.14 10.75
CA LEU A 39 2.29 21.92 10.24
C LEU A 39 0.83 21.79 10.68
N SER A 40 0.55 22.04 11.98
CA SER A 40 -0.82 22.02 12.53
C SER A 40 -1.73 23.08 11.86
N GLU A 41 -1.24 24.31 11.65
CA GLU A 41 -1.97 25.38 10.96
C GLU A 41 -2.33 25.01 9.50
N ASN A 42 -1.57 24.09 8.91
CA ASN A 42 -1.80 23.55 7.57
C ASN A 42 -2.56 22.22 7.56
N ALA A 43 -3.27 21.90 8.64
CA ALA A 43 -4.13 20.73 8.78
C ALA A 43 -3.39 19.37 8.71
N VAL A 44 -2.10 19.34 9.00
CA VAL A 44 -1.38 18.13 9.35
C VAL A 44 -1.89 17.65 10.71
N GLU A 45 -2.21 16.39 10.86
CA GLU A 45 -2.80 15.79 12.06
C GLU A 45 -1.86 14.82 12.76
N VAL A 46 -1.05 14.12 11.97
CA VAL A 46 -0.17 13.05 12.42
C VAL A 46 1.25 13.30 11.93
N LEU A 47 2.20 13.14 12.84
CA LEU A 47 3.62 13.14 12.52
C LEU A 47 4.21 11.75 12.83
N ARG A 48 4.92 11.15 11.89
CA ARG A 48 5.81 10.03 12.19
C ARG A 48 7.17 10.57 12.53
N VAL A 49 7.69 10.18 13.69
CA VAL A 49 8.89 10.74 14.28
C VAL A 49 9.86 9.65 14.69
N PHE A 50 11.16 9.94 14.67
CA PHE A 50 12.21 8.92 14.69
C PHE A 50 13.26 9.20 15.77
N PRO A 51 13.33 8.41 16.84
CA PRO A 51 14.51 8.33 17.70
C PRO A 51 15.66 7.70 16.92
N LEU A 52 16.57 8.52 16.35
CA LEU A 52 17.70 7.97 15.58
C LEU A 52 18.55 7.06 16.49
N TRP A 53 18.69 5.81 16.11
CA TRP A 53 19.24 4.75 16.99
C TRP A 53 20.59 5.10 17.64
N PRO A 54 21.66 5.52 16.91
CA PRO A 54 22.93 5.85 17.55
C PRO A 54 22.88 7.10 18.44
N ASP A 55 21.88 7.97 18.28
CA ASP A 55 21.73 9.14 19.15
C ASP A 55 21.07 8.75 20.48
N PHE A 56 20.04 7.89 20.43
CA PHE A 56 19.34 7.44 21.62
C PHE A 56 20.07 6.34 22.37
N GLN A 57 20.87 5.51 21.69
CA GLN A 57 21.66 4.43 22.30
C GLN A 57 23.14 4.53 21.85
N PRO A 58 23.90 5.53 22.30
CA PRO A 58 25.27 5.81 21.83
C PRO A 58 26.32 4.89 22.46
N ILE A 59 26.05 3.60 22.53
CA ILE A 59 26.93 2.62 23.18
C ILE A 59 28.09 2.22 22.28
N SER A 60 29.26 2.05 22.91
CA SER A 60 30.48 1.51 22.33
C SER A 60 30.85 0.20 23.00
N ARG A 61 31.42 -0.74 22.24
CA ARG A 61 31.88 -2.04 22.77
C ARG A 61 33.36 -1.99 23.06
N HIS A 62 33.71 -2.21 24.31
CA HIS A 62 35.10 -2.34 24.78
C HIS A 62 35.44 -3.79 25.03
N THR A 63 36.62 -4.21 24.63
CA THR A 63 37.11 -5.58 24.78
C THR A 63 38.51 -5.60 25.38
N ALA A 64 38.80 -6.59 26.24
CA ALA A 64 40.11 -6.84 26.81
C ALA A 64 40.39 -8.35 26.90
N GLY A 65 41.66 -8.72 27.16
CA GLY A 65 42.03 -10.10 27.38
C GLY A 65 41.71 -11.05 26.23
N GLY A 66 42.00 -10.65 24.97
CA GLY A 66 41.69 -11.48 23.81
C GLY A 66 40.18 -11.67 23.58
N GLN A 67 39.38 -10.67 23.94
CA GLN A 67 37.92 -10.67 23.89
C GLN A 67 37.21 -11.48 25.01
N SER A 68 37.95 -11.98 26.00
CA SER A 68 37.35 -12.66 27.16
C SER A 68 36.56 -11.71 28.08
N PHE A 69 36.84 -10.42 28.02
CA PHE A 69 36.11 -9.39 28.72
C PHE A 69 35.44 -8.42 27.71
N VAL A 70 34.14 -8.20 27.86
CA VAL A 70 33.36 -7.32 27.01
C VAL A 70 32.51 -6.42 27.90
N GLU A 71 32.63 -5.11 27.71
CA GLU A 71 31.81 -4.09 28.39
C GLU A 71 31.21 -3.10 27.37
N MET A 72 29.95 -2.73 27.57
CA MET A 72 29.33 -1.63 26.84
C MET A 72 29.48 -0.35 27.62
N ARG A 73 29.84 0.75 26.95
CA ARG A 73 30.13 2.04 27.54
C ARG A 73 29.55 3.18 26.73
N PHE A 74 29.43 4.37 27.37
CA PHE A 74 29.22 5.62 26.64
C PHE A 74 30.59 6.26 26.33
N GLY A 75 31.09 6.03 25.11
CA GLY A 75 32.48 6.34 24.76
C GLY A 75 33.42 5.61 25.73
N GLU A 76 34.23 6.35 26.50
CA GLU A 76 35.15 5.80 27.51
C GLU A 76 34.51 5.65 28.90
N GLN A 77 33.28 6.16 29.12
CA GLN A 77 32.66 6.13 30.45
C GLN A 77 31.81 4.87 30.65
N PRO A 78 31.88 4.21 31.82
CA PRO A 78 30.98 3.12 32.16
C PRO A 78 29.51 3.54 32.06
N LEU A 79 28.64 2.60 31.67
CA LEU A 79 27.20 2.85 31.72
C LEU A 79 26.78 3.10 33.17
N PRO A 80 25.99 4.14 33.45
CA PRO A 80 25.46 4.42 34.79
C PRO A 80 24.62 3.25 35.33
N ASP A 81 24.64 3.00 36.63
CA ASP A 81 23.73 2.02 37.27
C ASP A 81 22.32 2.60 37.47
N THR A 82 21.67 2.95 36.36
CA THR A 82 20.30 3.47 36.26
C THR A 82 19.52 2.64 35.25
N PRO A 83 18.19 2.72 35.23
CA PRO A 83 17.40 2.07 34.17
C PRO A 83 17.86 2.47 32.76
N ALA A 84 18.10 3.76 32.51
CA ALA A 84 18.62 4.27 31.24
C ALA A 84 20.01 3.68 30.91
N GLY A 85 20.95 3.70 31.86
CA GLY A 85 22.28 3.13 31.66
C GLY A 85 22.25 1.62 31.39
N ARG A 86 21.40 0.86 32.09
CA ARG A 86 21.20 -0.57 31.80
C ARG A 86 20.61 -0.85 30.42
N ALA A 87 19.88 0.10 29.87
CA ALA A 87 19.37 0.07 28.48
C ALA A 87 20.35 0.69 27.48
N GLY A 88 21.44 1.33 27.94
CA GLY A 88 22.38 2.05 27.08
C GLY A 88 21.77 3.30 26.45
N VAL A 89 20.72 3.86 27.05
CA VAL A 89 19.98 5.00 26.50
C VAL A 89 20.47 6.29 27.13
N ASP A 90 20.67 7.32 26.30
CA ASP A 90 21.00 8.67 26.76
C ASP A 90 19.73 9.37 27.31
N PRO A 91 19.68 9.70 28.62
CA PRO A 91 18.52 10.35 29.22
C PRO A 91 18.21 11.72 28.59
N ALA A 92 19.21 12.45 28.09
CA ALA A 92 19.00 13.75 27.47
C ALA A 92 18.16 13.64 26.19
N MET A 93 18.32 12.56 25.42
CA MET A 93 17.50 12.32 24.23
C MET A 93 16.05 12.03 24.59
N VAL A 94 15.81 11.30 25.68
CA VAL A 94 14.45 11.03 26.18
C VAL A 94 13.75 12.34 26.60
N GLU A 95 14.45 13.25 27.28
CA GLU A 95 13.89 14.55 27.67
C GLU A 95 13.59 15.46 26.47
N ARG A 96 14.45 15.45 25.44
CA ARG A 96 14.17 16.12 24.16
C ARG A 96 12.92 15.54 23.50
N PHE A 97 12.76 14.23 23.54
CA PHE A 97 11.57 13.55 23.00
C PHE A 97 10.29 13.90 23.78
N ARG A 98 10.36 13.98 25.13
CA ARG A 98 9.24 14.49 25.95
C ARG A 98 8.86 15.92 25.60
N THR A 99 9.84 16.76 25.35
CA THR A 99 9.61 18.14 24.90
C THR A 99 8.88 18.17 23.55
N LEU A 100 9.27 17.31 22.60
CA LEU A 100 8.56 17.13 21.34
C LEU A 100 7.10 16.68 21.58
N CYS A 101 6.87 15.70 22.46
CA CYS A 101 5.53 15.23 22.82
C CYS A 101 4.66 16.36 23.42
N ALA A 102 5.24 17.19 24.28
CA ALA A 102 4.54 18.34 24.87
C ALA A 102 4.11 19.35 23.79
N TYR A 103 5.00 19.67 22.84
CA TYR A 103 4.66 20.56 21.72
C TYR A 103 3.63 19.93 20.79
N ALA A 104 3.73 18.64 20.50
CA ALA A 104 2.72 17.93 19.71
C ALA A 104 1.35 18.00 20.38
N ALA A 105 1.27 17.79 21.69
CA ALA A 105 0.03 17.91 22.45
C ALA A 105 -0.52 19.36 22.44
N GLU A 106 0.35 20.38 22.58
CA GLU A 106 -0.02 21.80 22.49
C GLU A 106 -0.72 22.12 21.16
N TYR A 107 -0.18 21.59 20.05
CA TYR A 107 -0.73 21.82 18.70
C TYR A 107 -1.71 20.73 18.23
N ARG A 108 -2.13 19.82 19.12
CA ARG A 108 -3.08 18.72 18.83
C ARG A 108 -2.61 17.78 17.74
N LEU A 109 -1.32 17.64 17.57
CA LEU A 109 -0.71 16.65 16.69
C LEU A 109 -0.61 15.29 17.39
N ARG A 110 -0.76 14.22 16.63
CA ARG A 110 -0.55 12.85 17.10
C ARG A 110 0.77 12.33 16.56
N LEU A 111 1.46 11.51 17.34
CA LEU A 111 2.76 10.97 16.99
C LEU A 111 2.69 9.45 16.75
N ILE A 112 3.30 8.98 15.67
CA ILE A 112 3.69 7.59 15.44
C ILE A 112 5.21 7.55 15.64
N VAL A 113 5.70 6.69 16.54
CA VAL A 113 7.10 6.71 16.97
C VAL A 113 7.84 5.51 16.41
N GLY A 114 8.74 5.73 15.43
CA GLY A 114 9.59 4.71 14.82
C GLY A 114 10.79 4.35 15.69
N LEU A 115 10.65 3.33 16.56
CA LEU A 115 11.54 3.07 17.68
C LEU A 115 12.98 2.63 17.27
N VAL A 116 13.12 1.70 16.33
CA VAL A 116 14.43 1.25 15.85
C VAL A 116 14.73 1.94 14.52
N THR A 117 15.17 3.19 14.58
CA THR A 117 15.56 3.94 13.38
C THR A 117 17.04 3.70 13.07
N GLY A 118 17.31 2.51 12.52
CA GLY A 118 18.64 2.07 12.09
C GLY A 118 18.87 2.23 10.58
N TRP A 119 17.83 2.40 9.80
CA TRP A 119 17.88 2.73 8.38
C TRP A 119 17.12 4.03 8.12
N MET A 120 17.77 4.98 7.43
CA MET A 120 17.16 6.26 7.10
C MET A 120 17.86 6.87 5.89
N SER A 121 17.08 7.41 4.93
CA SER A 121 17.63 8.11 3.76
C SER A 121 18.68 7.30 2.99
N GLY A 122 18.41 6.00 2.79
CA GLY A 122 19.33 5.10 2.07
C GLY A 122 20.62 4.75 2.82
N ARG A 123 20.70 4.98 4.13
CA ARG A 123 21.90 4.78 4.93
C ARG A 123 21.61 4.07 6.26
N MET A 124 22.60 3.25 6.71
CA MET A 124 22.61 2.65 8.04
C MET A 124 23.08 3.63 9.10
N PHE A 125 22.34 3.69 10.21
CA PHE A 125 22.66 4.43 11.42
C PHE A 125 22.59 3.47 12.62
N VAL A 126 23.73 2.96 13.04
CA VAL A 126 23.82 2.02 14.15
C VAL A 126 24.71 2.56 15.25
N PRO A 127 24.50 2.17 16.52
CA PRO A 127 25.42 2.47 17.59
C PRO A 127 26.85 1.99 17.26
N PRO A 128 27.89 2.70 17.71
CA PRO A 128 29.28 2.29 17.48
C PRO A 128 29.57 0.83 17.87
N ALA A 129 28.88 0.31 18.90
CA ALA A 129 29.01 -1.07 19.36
C ALA A 129 28.63 -2.13 18.30
N PHE A 130 27.84 -1.76 17.29
CA PHE A 130 27.29 -2.67 16.28
C PHE A 130 27.77 -2.33 14.85
N SER A 131 28.79 -1.47 14.73
CA SER A 131 29.40 -1.19 13.43
C SER A 131 29.92 -2.48 12.79
N GLY A 132 29.46 -2.77 11.55
CA GLY A 132 29.83 -3.99 10.81
C GLY A 132 29.15 -5.28 11.29
N VAL A 133 28.16 -5.19 12.18
CA VAL A 133 27.37 -6.34 12.65
C VAL A 133 26.04 -6.36 11.91
N ASN A 134 25.54 -7.55 11.57
CA ASN A 134 24.16 -7.69 11.09
C ASN A 134 23.20 -7.60 12.28
N VAL A 135 22.59 -6.46 12.48
CA VAL A 135 21.77 -6.15 13.66
C VAL A 135 20.48 -6.96 13.74
N LEU A 136 19.98 -7.48 12.61
CA LEU A 136 18.77 -8.31 12.58
C LEU A 136 19.01 -9.74 13.08
N THR A 137 20.26 -10.24 13.02
CA THR A 137 20.57 -11.64 13.32
C THR A 137 21.58 -11.83 14.47
N ASP A 138 22.29 -10.78 14.89
CA ASP A 138 23.23 -10.83 16.01
C ASP A 138 22.49 -10.79 17.35
N PRO A 139 22.62 -11.82 18.21
CA PRO A 139 21.89 -11.88 19.48
C PRO A 139 22.26 -10.74 20.45
N THR A 140 23.49 -10.19 20.34
CA THR A 140 23.91 -9.08 21.19
C THR A 140 23.27 -7.77 20.75
N ALA A 141 23.21 -7.51 19.45
CA ALA A 141 22.51 -6.37 18.90
C ALA A 141 21.03 -6.42 19.29
N LEU A 142 20.35 -7.53 19.00
CA LEU A 142 18.93 -7.72 19.33
C LEU A 142 18.66 -7.54 20.84
N LYS A 143 19.53 -8.03 21.72
CA LYS A 143 19.40 -7.79 23.16
C LYS A 143 19.41 -6.30 23.52
N TRP A 144 20.24 -5.50 22.87
CA TRP A 144 20.36 -4.08 23.17
C TRP A 144 19.24 -3.27 22.50
N GLU A 145 18.77 -3.66 21.32
CA GLU A 145 17.55 -3.13 20.71
C GLU A 145 16.34 -3.32 21.64
N VAL A 146 16.11 -4.54 22.11
CA VAL A 146 15.01 -4.86 23.04
C VAL A 146 15.12 -4.04 24.33
N ARG A 147 16.33 -3.86 24.89
CA ARG A 147 16.53 -3.01 26.08
C ARG A 147 16.21 -1.56 25.82
N MET A 148 16.64 -1.01 24.68
CA MET A 148 16.35 0.36 24.28
C MET A 148 14.84 0.55 24.08
N VAL A 149 14.20 -0.32 23.29
CA VAL A 149 12.76 -0.26 23.00
C VAL A 149 11.95 -0.29 24.30
N ARG A 150 12.22 -1.26 25.18
CA ARG A 150 11.52 -1.35 26.47
C ARG A 150 11.70 -0.08 27.30
N HIS A 151 12.91 0.45 27.38
CA HIS A 151 13.16 1.67 28.14
C HIS A 151 12.42 2.88 27.55
N LEU A 152 12.52 3.10 26.23
CA LEU A 152 11.85 4.22 25.57
C LEU A 152 10.33 4.13 25.74
N VAL A 153 9.73 2.98 25.50
CA VAL A 153 8.29 2.77 25.65
C VAL A 153 7.85 3.00 27.10
N SER A 154 8.57 2.43 28.07
CA SER A 154 8.29 2.60 29.50
C SER A 154 8.32 4.08 29.93
N GLU A 155 9.33 4.84 29.47
CA GLU A 155 9.49 6.26 29.78
C GLU A 155 8.45 7.17 29.11
N LEU A 156 7.99 6.80 27.89
CA LEU A 156 7.14 7.65 27.07
C LEU A 156 5.67 7.22 27.02
N ARG A 157 5.30 6.08 27.59
CA ARG A 157 3.92 5.53 27.52
C ARG A 157 2.84 6.46 28.09
N ASN A 158 3.19 7.40 28.95
CA ASN A 158 2.24 8.36 29.50
C ASN A 158 2.07 9.62 28.65
N GLU A 159 2.85 9.77 27.57
CA GLU A 159 2.74 10.91 26.65
C GLU A 159 1.48 10.79 25.80
N THR A 160 0.54 11.71 26.01
CA THR A 160 -0.79 11.66 25.37
C THR A 160 -0.76 11.93 23.86
N ALA A 161 0.28 12.60 23.37
CA ALA A 161 0.45 12.84 21.93
C ALA A 161 0.76 11.55 21.16
N ILE A 162 1.42 10.56 21.78
CA ILE A 162 1.75 9.29 21.11
C ILE A 162 0.49 8.51 20.84
N ALA A 163 0.27 8.16 19.57
CA ALA A 163 -0.89 7.41 19.09
C ALA A 163 -0.57 5.94 18.81
N ALA A 164 0.65 5.64 18.40
CA ALA A 164 1.10 4.31 18.04
C ALA A 164 2.61 4.18 18.19
N TRP A 165 3.07 2.94 18.38
CA TRP A 165 4.47 2.56 18.34
C TRP A 165 4.74 1.85 17.01
N ASP A 166 5.72 2.35 16.28
CA ASP A 166 6.21 1.76 15.06
C ASP A 166 7.52 1.02 15.36
N LEU A 167 7.72 -0.17 14.79
CA LEU A 167 8.94 -0.96 15.02
C LEU A 167 10.20 -0.16 14.68
N GLY A 168 10.14 0.65 13.65
CA GLY A 168 11.22 1.53 13.20
C GLY A 168 11.06 1.91 11.73
N ASN A 169 12.08 2.51 11.13
CA ASN A 169 12.03 2.90 9.74
C ASN A 169 12.66 1.84 8.83
N GLU A 170 11.84 1.23 7.96
CA GLU A 170 12.30 0.30 6.93
C GLU A 170 13.30 -0.74 7.47
N CYS A 171 12.98 -1.31 8.62
CA CYS A 171 13.90 -2.20 9.35
C CYS A 171 14.32 -3.42 8.51
N ASN A 172 13.52 -3.81 7.53
CA ASN A 172 13.89 -4.84 6.56
C ASN A 172 15.10 -4.46 5.68
N CYS A 173 15.53 -3.19 5.67
CA CYS A 173 16.76 -2.72 5.01
C CYS A 173 18.01 -2.74 5.93
N MET A 174 17.86 -3.06 7.23
CA MET A 174 18.98 -2.99 8.18
C MET A 174 20.00 -4.13 8.04
N GLY A 175 19.72 -5.15 7.28
CA GLY A 175 20.66 -6.24 7.04
C GLY A 175 20.04 -7.43 6.31
N PRO A 176 20.87 -8.34 5.76
CA PRO A 176 20.39 -9.52 5.09
C PRO A 176 19.85 -10.56 6.09
N VAL A 177 18.77 -11.25 5.72
CA VAL A 177 18.17 -12.35 6.51
C VAL A 177 18.13 -13.67 5.75
N GLU A 178 18.61 -13.72 4.51
CA GLU A 178 18.51 -14.86 3.60
C GLU A 178 19.19 -16.13 4.14
N GLY A 179 20.20 -15.99 5.00
CA GLY A 179 20.87 -17.12 5.65
C GLY A 179 20.07 -17.79 6.78
N ASN A 180 18.97 -17.16 7.22
CA ASN A 180 18.10 -17.68 8.28
C ASN A 180 16.64 -17.35 7.95
N PRO A 181 15.87 -18.30 7.43
CA PRO A 181 14.49 -18.06 6.96
C PRO A 181 13.51 -17.49 8.00
N ASP A 182 13.81 -17.66 9.29
CA ASP A 182 12.96 -17.20 10.38
C ASP A 182 13.50 -15.95 11.08
N ALA A 183 14.61 -15.36 10.60
CA ALA A 183 15.23 -14.21 11.25
C ALA A 183 14.33 -12.96 11.22
N ALA A 184 13.65 -12.71 10.10
CA ALA A 184 12.71 -11.61 9.96
C ALA A 184 11.55 -11.71 10.98
N TRP A 185 10.95 -12.89 11.09
CA TRP A 185 9.92 -13.19 12.07
C TRP A 185 10.44 -13.04 13.51
N ALA A 186 11.61 -13.62 13.81
CA ALA A 186 12.19 -13.59 15.17
C ALA A 186 12.50 -12.16 15.63
N TRP A 187 13.08 -11.34 14.74
CA TRP A 187 13.37 -9.94 15.03
C TRP A 187 12.08 -9.15 15.27
N THR A 188 11.10 -9.24 14.36
CA THR A 188 9.82 -8.56 14.47
C THR A 188 9.10 -8.95 15.76
N ASN A 189 9.07 -10.25 16.10
CA ASN A 189 8.47 -10.74 17.33
C ASN A 189 9.17 -10.18 18.58
N ALA A 190 10.50 -10.13 18.58
CA ALA A 190 11.27 -9.62 19.73
C ALA A 190 10.98 -8.13 19.98
N ILE A 191 10.93 -7.30 18.92
CA ILE A 191 10.69 -5.87 19.05
C ILE A 191 9.21 -5.59 19.39
N SER A 192 8.24 -6.22 18.72
CA SER A 192 6.82 -6.04 19.02
C SER A 192 6.45 -6.52 20.43
N ALA A 193 7.01 -7.64 20.88
CA ALA A 193 6.84 -8.12 22.26
C ALA A 193 7.46 -7.15 23.29
N ALA A 194 8.64 -6.58 23.00
CA ALA A 194 9.27 -5.57 23.84
C ALA A 194 8.38 -4.32 24.03
N ILE A 195 7.70 -3.88 22.96
CA ILE A 195 6.73 -2.78 23.02
C ILE A 195 5.54 -3.17 23.89
N ARG A 196 4.87 -4.30 23.59
CA ARG A 196 3.62 -4.71 24.25
C ARG A 196 3.78 -5.00 25.74
N VAL A 197 4.95 -5.42 26.20
CA VAL A 197 5.25 -5.64 27.63
C VAL A 197 5.20 -4.31 28.41
N GLU A 198 5.63 -3.21 27.80
CA GLU A 198 5.66 -1.90 28.47
C GLU A 198 4.41 -1.05 28.21
N ASP A 199 3.80 -1.20 27.03
CA ASP A 199 2.55 -0.51 26.64
C ASP A 199 1.67 -1.38 25.73
N ALA A 200 0.66 -2.00 26.32
CA ALA A 200 -0.36 -2.76 25.60
C ALA A 200 -1.57 -1.91 25.17
N SER A 201 -1.56 -0.61 25.43
CA SER A 201 -2.72 0.27 25.17
C SER A 201 -2.70 0.90 23.77
N ARG A 202 -1.53 0.93 23.13
CA ARG A 202 -1.36 1.49 21.79
C ARG A 202 -1.03 0.41 20.79
N PRO A 203 -1.49 0.56 19.53
CA PRO A 203 -1.16 -0.38 18.47
C PRO A 203 0.33 -0.34 18.11
N VAL A 204 0.82 -1.50 17.68
CA VAL A 204 2.14 -1.68 17.09
C VAL A 204 2.01 -1.63 15.56
N VAL A 205 2.75 -0.72 14.94
CA VAL A 205 2.80 -0.49 13.50
C VAL A 205 4.05 -1.16 12.93
N SER A 206 3.97 -1.68 11.71
CA SER A 206 5.07 -2.49 11.15
C SER A 206 6.31 -1.69 10.71
N GLY A 207 6.14 -0.47 10.19
CA GLY A 207 7.25 0.37 9.68
C GLY A 207 8.03 -0.27 8.53
N MET A 208 7.45 -1.23 7.84
CA MET A 208 8.09 -2.02 6.78
C MET A 208 7.54 -1.65 5.40
N HIS A 209 8.37 -1.85 4.38
CA HIS A 209 7.98 -1.71 2.99
C HIS A 209 8.33 -2.96 2.18
N SER A 210 7.86 -3.01 0.92
CA SER A 210 8.20 -4.09 -0.04
C SER A 210 7.97 -5.51 0.51
N LEU A 211 6.90 -5.69 1.31
CA LEU A 211 6.52 -7.01 1.81
C LEU A 211 5.99 -7.89 0.67
N THR A 212 6.33 -9.17 0.71
CA THR A 212 5.88 -10.13 -0.28
C THR A 212 4.60 -10.86 0.13
N ALA A 213 3.81 -11.30 -0.84
CA ALA A 213 2.59 -12.06 -0.57
C ALA A 213 2.87 -13.49 -0.08
N PHE A 214 4.01 -14.08 -0.48
CA PHE A 214 4.44 -15.43 -0.12
C PHE A 214 5.89 -15.43 0.38
N LYS A 215 6.19 -16.26 1.36
CA LYS A 215 7.54 -16.42 1.94
C LYS A 215 8.59 -16.86 0.90
N GLU A 216 8.18 -17.59 -0.12
CA GLU A 216 9.06 -18.01 -1.21
C GLU A 216 9.54 -16.85 -2.09
N ASN A 217 8.82 -15.72 -2.09
CA ASN A 217 9.17 -14.52 -2.83
C ASN A 217 10.03 -13.55 -2.01
N GLY A 218 10.06 -13.68 -0.68
CA GLY A 218 10.86 -12.87 0.21
C GLY A 218 10.54 -13.13 1.68
N LEU A 219 11.56 -13.10 2.51
CA LEU A 219 11.48 -13.47 3.93
C LEU A 219 10.71 -12.43 4.78
N TRP A 220 10.61 -11.19 4.30
CA TRP A 220 9.71 -10.18 4.85
C TRP A 220 8.38 -10.27 4.12
N ASN A 221 7.41 -10.94 4.72
CA ASN A 221 6.13 -11.20 4.07
C ASN A 221 4.95 -10.66 4.87
N ILE A 222 3.86 -10.36 4.15
CA ILE A 222 2.67 -9.72 4.70
C ILE A 222 2.06 -10.56 5.83
N GLY A 223 1.97 -11.88 5.66
CA GLY A 223 1.32 -12.75 6.65
C GLY A 223 2.02 -12.77 7.99
N GLU A 224 3.36 -12.93 7.99
CA GLU A 224 4.16 -12.96 9.23
C GLU A 224 4.22 -11.57 9.90
N GLN A 225 4.26 -10.48 9.11
CA GLN A 225 4.21 -9.14 9.69
C GLN A 225 2.83 -8.85 10.32
N ALA A 226 1.74 -9.25 9.68
CA ALA A 226 0.39 -9.10 10.21
C ALA A 226 0.12 -9.96 11.46
N GLU A 227 0.79 -11.10 11.62
CA GLU A 227 0.73 -11.93 12.83
C GLU A 227 1.32 -11.21 14.05
N LEU A 228 2.34 -10.37 13.83
CA LEU A 228 3.17 -9.79 14.89
C LEU A 228 2.91 -8.32 15.17
N THR A 229 2.22 -7.61 14.27
CA THR A 229 1.87 -6.19 14.41
C THR A 229 0.36 -5.98 14.27
N ASP A 230 -0.14 -4.83 14.72
CA ASP A 230 -1.57 -4.54 14.70
C ASP A 230 -1.99 -3.79 13.42
N VAL A 231 -1.02 -3.09 12.78
CA VAL A 231 -1.25 -2.29 11.58
C VAL A 231 -0.06 -2.43 10.64
N LEU A 232 -0.34 -2.71 9.37
CA LEU A 232 0.69 -2.76 8.33
C LEU A 232 0.88 -1.40 7.66
N THR A 233 2.06 -1.20 7.07
CA THR A 233 2.45 0.04 6.41
C THR A 233 3.01 -0.18 5.03
N THR A 234 2.90 0.84 4.17
CA THR A 234 3.48 0.85 2.84
C THR A 234 4.25 2.14 2.58
N HIS A 235 5.34 2.04 1.80
CA HIS A 235 6.15 3.16 1.31
C HIS A 235 6.15 3.17 -0.23
N PRO A 236 5.03 3.52 -0.86
CA PRO A 236 4.79 3.37 -2.30
C PRO A 236 5.45 4.48 -3.12
N TYR A 237 6.74 4.39 -3.34
CA TYR A 237 7.47 5.29 -4.24
C TYR A 237 7.52 4.70 -5.66
N PRO A 238 6.90 5.34 -6.67
CA PRO A 238 6.87 4.78 -8.03
C PRO A 238 8.24 4.48 -8.63
N LEU A 239 9.25 5.29 -8.31
CA LEU A 239 10.62 5.09 -8.82
C LEU A 239 11.25 3.78 -8.33
N PHE A 240 10.94 3.37 -7.10
CA PHE A 240 11.54 2.19 -6.45
C PHE A 240 10.66 0.94 -6.53
N THR A 241 9.36 1.12 -6.82
CA THR A 241 8.43 -0.02 -6.88
C THR A 241 8.34 -0.55 -8.30
N PRO A 242 8.58 -1.86 -8.55
CA PRO A 242 8.45 -2.47 -9.86
C PRO A 242 7.10 -2.14 -10.51
N HIS A 243 7.07 -1.99 -11.83
CA HIS A 243 5.89 -1.72 -12.66
C HIS A 243 5.22 -0.36 -12.46
N CYS A 244 5.65 0.47 -11.50
CA CYS A 244 4.99 1.73 -11.19
C CYS A 244 5.54 2.92 -11.99
N ASN A 245 6.85 2.97 -12.27
CA ASN A 245 7.47 4.07 -13.00
C ASN A 245 7.42 3.88 -14.54
N LEU A 246 6.25 3.48 -15.07
CA LEU A 246 6.05 3.26 -16.51
C LEU A 246 5.16 4.31 -17.16
N ASP A 247 4.44 5.10 -16.38
CA ASP A 247 3.49 6.10 -16.86
C ASP A 247 3.73 7.43 -16.12
N PRO A 248 3.26 8.58 -16.67
CA PRO A 248 3.35 9.85 -15.95
C PRO A 248 2.74 9.79 -14.56
N ILE A 249 3.39 10.44 -13.59
CA ILE A 249 3.09 10.28 -12.16
C ILE A 249 1.66 10.66 -11.74
N HIS A 250 1.00 11.51 -12.51
CA HIS A 250 -0.35 12.00 -12.26
C HIS A 250 -1.43 11.27 -13.09
N THR A 251 -1.13 10.05 -13.56
CA THR A 251 -2.06 9.20 -14.30
C THR A 251 -2.47 7.96 -13.51
N MET A 252 -3.42 7.19 -14.02
CA MET A 252 -4.11 6.11 -13.31
C MET A 252 -3.16 5.13 -12.62
N ARG A 253 -2.08 4.69 -13.30
CA ARG A 253 -1.09 3.78 -12.72
C ARG A 253 -0.55 4.33 -11.40
N ASN A 254 -0.04 5.53 -11.38
CA ASN A 254 0.56 6.10 -10.17
C ASN A 254 -0.47 6.64 -9.17
N ALA A 255 -1.62 7.13 -9.64
CA ALA A 255 -2.71 7.59 -8.77
C ALA A 255 -3.25 6.48 -7.86
N PHE A 256 -3.21 5.23 -8.31
CA PHE A 256 -3.64 4.06 -7.54
C PHE A 256 -2.52 3.26 -6.87
N HIS A 257 -1.24 3.55 -7.17
CA HIS A 257 -0.13 2.75 -6.63
C HIS A 257 -0.22 2.59 -5.11
N ALA A 258 -0.22 3.71 -4.39
CA ALA A 258 -0.28 3.70 -2.93
C ALA A 258 -1.52 2.97 -2.39
N THR A 259 -2.67 3.18 -3.03
CA THR A 259 -3.92 2.54 -2.64
C THR A 259 -3.88 1.03 -2.86
N ALA A 260 -3.43 0.58 -4.02
CA ALA A 260 -3.40 -0.84 -4.37
C ALA A 260 -2.42 -1.63 -3.49
N GLU A 261 -1.24 -1.07 -3.20
CA GLU A 261 -0.25 -1.71 -2.33
C GLU A 261 -0.75 -1.80 -0.89
N THR A 262 -1.33 -0.71 -0.37
CA THR A 262 -1.90 -0.69 0.98
C THR A 262 -3.08 -1.65 1.10
N ARG A 263 -3.94 -1.74 0.08
CA ARG A 263 -5.02 -2.74 0.04
C ARG A 263 -4.49 -4.15 -0.03
N LEU A 264 -3.46 -4.41 -0.83
CA LEU A 264 -2.81 -5.72 -0.88
C LEU A 264 -2.34 -6.16 0.52
N TYR A 265 -1.66 -5.26 1.25
CA TYR A 265 -1.19 -5.58 2.60
C TYR A 265 -2.36 -5.79 3.56
N GLY A 266 -3.33 -4.88 3.55
CA GLY A 266 -4.49 -4.99 4.45
C GLY A 266 -5.35 -6.24 4.19
N ASP A 267 -5.61 -6.57 2.93
CA ASP A 267 -6.46 -7.69 2.56
C ASP A 267 -5.76 -9.05 2.80
N VAL A 268 -4.49 -9.18 2.40
CA VAL A 268 -3.71 -10.40 2.61
C VAL A 268 -3.37 -10.58 4.10
N GLY A 269 -2.97 -9.50 4.78
CA GLY A 269 -2.68 -9.52 6.21
C GLY A 269 -3.92 -9.62 7.09
N ARG A 270 -5.11 -9.28 6.59
CA ARG A 270 -6.39 -9.21 7.34
C ARG A 270 -6.31 -8.28 8.57
N VAL A 271 -5.52 -7.23 8.45
CA VAL A 271 -5.36 -6.17 9.44
C VAL A 271 -5.47 -4.81 8.75
N ASP A 272 -5.63 -3.76 9.54
CA ASP A 272 -5.60 -2.41 9.00
C ASP A 272 -4.23 -2.09 8.37
N ALA A 273 -4.24 -1.26 7.32
CA ALA A 273 -3.03 -0.77 6.68
C ALA A 273 -3.16 0.71 6.30
N PHE A 274 -2.04 1.43 6.27
CA PHE A 274 -2.02 2.82 5.83
C PHE A 274 -0.75 3.15 5.03
N ILE A 275 -0.82 4.24 4.28
CA ILE A 275 0.29 4.78 3.49
C ILE A 275 1.18 5.58 4.44
N GLU A 276 2.28 4.99 4.89
CA GLU A 276 3.15 5.58 5.92
C GLU A 276 4.19 6.53 5.36
N GLU A 277 4.62 6.28 4.12
CA GLU A 277 5.42 7.19 3.34
C GLU A 277 4.91 7.27 1.91
N ALA A 278 4.86 8.45 1.35
CA ALA A 278 4.61 8.67 -0.08
C ALA A 278 5.22 9.99 -0.52
N GLY A 279 5.57 10.09 -1.79
CA GLY A 279 6.16 11.30 -2.34
C GLY A 279 6.53 11.17 -3.81
N THR A 280 7.00 12.28 -4.39
CA THR A 280 7.42 12.36 -5.79
C THR A 280 8.94 12.38 -5.95
N LEU A 281 9.69 12.25 -4.87
CA LEU A 281 11.15 12.32 -4.81
C LEU A 281 11.73 13.66 -5.34
N GLY A 282 10.98 14.75 -5.05
CA GLY A 282 11.41 16.12 -5.30
C GLY A 282 11.21 16.62 -6.73
N PRO A 283 11.49 17.92 -6.96
CA PRO A 283 11.17 18.60 -8.21
C PRO A 283 12.02 18.15 -9.40
N SER A 284 13.16 17.52 -9.17
CA SER A 284 13.99 16.92 -10.23
C SER A 284 13.39 15.63 -10.81
N GLN A 285 12.45 15.00 -10.13
CA GLN A 285 11.71 13.83 -10.60
C GLN A 285 10.27 14.20 -11.01
N SER A 286 9.66 15.16 -10.32
CA SER A 286 8.32 15.64 -10.63
C SER A 286 8.10 17.03 -10.06
N GLY A 287 7.74 17.99 -10.91
CA GLY A 287 7.49 19.37 -10.49
C GLY A 287 6.33 19.48 -9.48
N ASP A 288 6.31 20.57 -8.72
CA ASP A 288 5.39 20.82 -7.62
C ASP A 288 3.90 20.67 -7.97
N SER A 289 3.50 21.06 -9.18
CA SER A 289 2.12 20.92 -9.64
C SER A 289 1.71 19.45 -9.79
N ASN A 290 2.62 18.60 -10.31
CA ASN A 290 2.39 17.16 -10.43
C ASN A 290 2.42 16.48 -9.06
N ALA A 291 3.28 16.93 -8.15
CA ALA A 291 3.28 16.47 -6.76
C ALA A 291 1.93 16.75 -6.07
N ALA A 292 1.35 17.94 -6.29
CA ALA A 292 0.02 18.29 -5.78
C ALA A 292 -1.10 17.46 -6.45
N ASN A 293 -0.99 17.18 -7.74
CA ASN A 293 -1.93 16.33 -8.46
C ASN A 293 -1.90 14.90 -7.92
N LEU A 294 -0.70 14.33 -7.75
CA LEU A 294 -0.54 13.01 -7.14
C LEU A 294 -1.07 12.98 -5.70
N MET A 295 -0.74 13.98 -4.88
CA MET A 295 -1.26 14.12 -3.51
C MET A 295 -2.79 14.03 -3.48
N ARG A 296 -3.49 14.83 -4.31
CA ARG A 296 -4.95 14.80 -4.38
C ARG A 296 -5.49 13.43 -4.78
N ALA A 297 -4.92 12.84 -5.84
CA ALA A 297 -5.36 11.53 -6.32
C ALA A 297 -5.15 10.43 -5.27
N MET A 298 -3.97 10.38 -4.63
CA MET A 298 -3.68 9.40 -3.58
C MET A 298 -4.57 9.55 -2.34
N LEU A 299 -4.82 10.78 -1.90
CA LEU A 299 -5.68 11.04 -0.75
C LEU A 299 -7.13 10.57 -1.02
N TRP A 300 -7.70 10.93 -2.19
CA TRP A 300 -9.05 10.51 -2.53
C TRP A 300 -9.16 9.01 -2.79
N ASN A 301 -8.20 8.40 -3.49
CA ASN A 301 -8.19 6.96 -3.72
C ASN A 301 -7.98 6.19 -2.41
N GLY A 302 -7.02 6.57 -1.57
CA GLY A 302 -6.78 5.92 -0.28
C GLY A 302 -8.00 6.01 0.65
N PHE A 303 -8.61 7.19 0.74
CA PHE A 303 -9.82 7.41 1.52
C PHE A 303 -10.99 6.55 1.02
N ALA A 304 -11.22 6.53 -0.29
CA ALA A 304 -12.30 5.78 -0.92
C ALA A 304 -12.12 4.25 -0.83
N HIS A 305 -10.92 3.75 -0.52
CA HIS A 305 -10.62 2.32 -0.49
C HIS A 305 -10.20 1.81 0.90
N ASP A 306 -10.69 2.43 1.97
CA ASP A 306 -10.46 1.99 3.36
C ASP A 306 -8.98 1.94 3.77
N CYS A 307 -8.07 2.69 3.13
CA CYS A 307 -6.76 2.95 3.71
C CYS A 307 -6.95 3.80 4.98
N ARG A 308 -6.22 3.48 6.06
CA ARG A 308 -6.45 4.16 7.34
C ARG A 308 -5.93 5.59 7.38
N GLY A 309 -4.97 5.93 6.56
CA GLY A 309 -4.40 7.27 6.48
C GLY A 309 -3.28 7.37 5.46
N MET A 310 -2.70 8.57 5.39
CA MET A 310 -1.59 8.86 4.50
C MET A 310 -0.64 9.86 5.13
N LEU A 311 0.66 9.54 5.13
CA LEU A 311 1.75 10.41 5.51
C LEU A 311 2.65 10.68 4.30
N TRP A 312 3.05 11.94 4.12
CA TRP A 312 3.99 12.35 3.07
C TRP A 312 5.43 12.30 3.57
N TRP A 313 6.36 11.94 2.74
CA TRP A 313 7.79 12.09 2.97
C TRP A 313 8.30 13.34 2.27
N CYS A 314 8.67 14.40 3.00
CA CYS A 314 8.60 14.60 4.44
C CYS A 314 8.03 16.02 4.76
N ALA A 315 8.20 16.50 5.99
CA ALA A 315 7.63 17.80 6.42
C ALA A 315 8.31 19.00 5.75
N PHE A 316 9.65 19.05 5.76
CA PHE A 316 10.44 20.21 5.31
C PHE A 316 11.49 19.82 4.27
N ASP A 317 11.77 20.73 3.34
CA ASP A 317 12.95 20.63 2.50
C ASP A 317 14.21 20.73 3.38
N GLN A 318 15.23 20.01 2.98
CA GLN A 318 16.52 19.89 3.66
C GLN A 318 17.67 20.33 2.76
N ASP A 319 17.35 21.13 1.73
CA ASP A 319 18.27 21.61 0.69
C ASP A 319 19.36 22.54 1.21
N GLN A 320 19.15 23.16 2.39
CA GLN A 320 20.10 24.05 3.06
C GLN A 320 21.00 23.32 4.07
N LEU A 321 20.80 22.01 4.28
CA LEU A 321 21.60 21.24 5.22
C LEU A 321 22.88 20.71 4.56
N GLU A 322 24.00 20.85 5.29
CA GLU A 322 25.32 20.46 4.81
C GLU A 322 25.81 19.12 5.38
N GLU A 323 25.05 18.55 6.32
CA GLU A 323 25.43 17.29 6.98
C GLU A 323 24.96 16.07 6.19
N THR A 324 25.63 14.96 6.45
CA THR A 324 25.22 13.64 5.96
C THR A 324 23.81 13.29 6.46
N PRO A 325 22.89 12.84 5.57
CA PRO A 325 23.11 12.43 4.18
C PRO A 325 22.96 13.55 3.15
N TYR A 326 22.61 14.76 3.52
CA TYR A 326 22.22 15.86 2.61
C TYR A 326 23.37 16.42 1.80
N ASP A 327 24.63 16.22 2.25
CA ASP A 327 25.86 16.60 1.55
C ASP A 327 26.16 15.75 0.31
N TRP A 328 25.60 14.53 0.21
CA TRP A 328 25.90 13.59 -0.89
C TRP A 328 24.66 12.87 -1.47
N MET A 329 23.54 12.78 -0.74
CA MET A 329 22.27 12.18 -1.22
C MET A 329 21.36 13.27 -1.77
N ALA A 330 21.54 13.63 -3.04
CA ALA A 330 20.77 14.70 -3.68
C ALA A 330 19.24 14.49 -3.60
N ILE A 331 18.80 13.25 -3.63
CA ILE A 331 17.36 12.89 -3.59
C ILE A 331 16.69 13.26 -2.26
N GLU A 332 17.44 13.41 -1.17
CA GLU A 332 16.90 13.67 0.15
C GLU A 332 16.67 15.17 0.45
N ARG A 333 17.01 16.06 -0.48
CA ARG A 333 17.11 17.50 -0.21
C ARG A 333 15.79 18.27 -0.34
N GLU A 334 14.94 17.91 -1.31
CA GLU A 334 13.78 18.72 -1.69
C GLU A 334 12.45 17.94 -1.61
N LEU A 335 12.30 17.06 -0.61
CA LEU A 335 11.16 16.15 -0.45
C LEU A 335 10.02 16.75 0.38
N GLY A 336 10.26 17.91 0.99
CA GLY A 336 9.36 18.53 1.97
C GLY A 336 8.01 18.96 1.41
N LEU A 337 7.02 19.02 2.29
CA LEU A 337 5.77 19.74 2.08
C LEU A 337 5.93 21.26 2.21
N VAL A 338 6.97 21.66 2.93
CA VAL A 338 7.32 23.07 3.22
C VAL A 338 8.74 23.32 2.76
N ARG A 339 8.97 24.43 2.07
CA ARG A 339 10.31 24.86 1.64
C ARG A 339 11.15 25.31 2.82
N SER A 340 12.48 25.39 2.62
CA SER A 340 13.42 25.90 3.64
C SER A 340 13.10 27.33 4.07
N ASN A 341 12.53 28.17 3.18
CA ASN A 341 12.05 29.51 3.50
C ASN A 341 10.69 29.54 4.21
N ARG A 342 10.17 28.36 4.61
CA ARG A 342 8.89 28.13 5.31
C ARG A 342 7.62 28.35 4.46
N GLU A 343 7.74 28.45 3.15
CA GLU A 343 6.58 28.54 2.26
C GLU A 343 5.97 27.13 2.03
N PRO A 344 4.64 26.96 2.20
CA PRO A 344 3.95 25.73 1.85
C PRO A 344 4.06 25.41 0.35
N LYS A 345 4.44 24.19 0.01
CA LYS A 345 4.40 23.72 -1.38
C LYS A 345 2.95 23.39 -1.82
N PRO A 346 2.67 23.33 -3.13
CA PRO A 346 1.34 22.96 -3.64
C PRO A 346 0.79 21.63 -3.12
N ALA A 347 1.66 20.65 -2.80
CA ALA A 347 1.26 19.39 -2.21
C ALA A 347 0.67 19.56 -0.80
N LEU A 348 1.24 20.43 0.05
CA LEU A 348 0.68 20.74 1.38
C LEU A 348 -0.66 21.47 1.26
N ILE A 349 -0.82 22.34 0.26
CA ILE A 349 -2.10 23.01 0.00
C ILE A 349 -3.16 21.98 -0.37
N ALA A 350 -2.84 21.02 -1.24
CA ALA A 350 -3.74 19.93 -1.63
C ALA A 350 -4.16 19.04 -0.42
N LEU A 351 -3.21 18.68 0.45
CA LEU A 351 -3.48 17.95 1.69
C LEU A 351 -4.44 18.74 2.61
N ARG A 352 -4.15 20.03 2.81
CA ARG A 352 -4.97 20.92 3.64
C ARG A 352 -6.40 21.07 3.10
N GLU A 353 -6.55 21.21 1.79
CA GLU A 353 -7.87 21.30 1.13
C GLU A 353 -8.68 20.02 1.31
N PHE A 354 -8.06 18.85 1.11
CA PHE A 354 -8.68 17.56 1.33
C PHE A 354 -9.09 17.38 2.81
N SER A 355 -8.19 17.62 3.75
CA SER A 355 -8.44 17.50 5.19
C SER A 355 -9.65 18.36 5.59
N ARG A 356 -9.66 19.64 5.19
CA ARG A 356 -10.77 20.57 5.47
C ARG A 356 -12.08 20.19 4.77
N ALA A 357 -12.01 19.55 3.60
CA ALA A 357 -13.22 19.07 2.91
C ALA A 357 -13.87 17.94 3.71
N LEU A 358 -13.10 16.96 4.20
CA LEU A 358 -13.62 15.87 5.03
C LEU A 358 -14.24 16.38 6.34
N ASP A 359 -13.61 17.37 6.99
CA ASP A 359 -14.14 17.97 8.22
C ASP A 359 -15.47 18.70 7.98
N ARG A 360 -15.54 19.55 6.94
CA ARG A 360 -16.78 20.28 6.59
C ARG A 360 -17.93 19.35 6.29
N LEU A 361 -17.66 18.21 5.68
CA LEU A 361 -18.67 17.22 5.27
C LEU A 361 -18.95 16.17 6.35
N ASN A 362 -18.19 16.18 7.44
CA ASN A 362 -18.21 15.15 8.49
C ASN A 362 -18.02 13.74 7.91
N LEU A 363 -17.08 13.59 6.99
CA LEU A 363 -16.80 12.34 6.25
C LEU A 363 -15.47 11.69 6.65
N ARG A 364 -14.88 12.05 7.80
CA ARG A 364 -13.63 11.42 8.25
C ARG A 364 -13.76 9.90 8.46
N THR A 365 -14.95 9.46 8.72
CA THR A 365 -15.31 8.04 8.84
C THR A 365 -16.45 7.76 7.89
N ILE A 366 -16.26 6.81 6.97
CA ILE A 366 -17.28 6.31 6.06
C ILE A 366 -17.35 4.79 6.17
N PRO A 367 -18.50 4.17 5.87
CA PRO A 367 -18.60 2.72 5.81
C PRO A 367 -17.60 2.13 4.80
N PRO A 368 -17.17 0.88 4.97
CA PRO A 368 -16.31 0.20 4.00
C PRO A 368 -16.89 0.28 2.59
N PHE A 369 -16.01 0.38 1.59
CA PHE A 369 -16.45 0.31 0.19
C PHE A 369 -16.94 -1.10 -0.16
N ARG A 370 -17.83 -1.16 -1.13
CA ARG A 370 -18.34 -2.41 -1.66
C ARG A 370 -17.24 -3.15 -2.41
N ARG A 371 -17.07 -4.44 -2.13
CA ARG A 371 -16.16 -5.36 -2.80
C ARG A 371 -16.98 -6.35 -3.63
N ASP A 372 -16.66 -6.48 -4.91
CA ASP A 372 -17.45 -7.26 -5.87
C ASP A 372 -16.79 -8.59 -6.21
N ALA A 373 -15.46 -8.64 -6.15
CA ALA A 373 -14.67 -9.82 -6.52
C ALA A 373 -13.45 -10.03 -5.61
N VAL A 374 -12.92 -11.25 -5.63
CA VAL A 374 -11.65 -11.62 -4.97
C VAL A 374 -10.60 -11.91 -6.04
N VAL A 375 -9.48 -11.18 -6.00
CA VAL A 375 -8.29 -11.46 -6.80
C VAL A 375 -7.40 -12.40 -6.00
N ILE A 376 -7.16 -13.60 -6.55
CA ILE A 376 -6.38 -14.65 -5.89
C ILE A 376 -4.96 -14.64 -6.44
N LEU A 377 -4.01 -14.18 -5.65
CA LEU A 377 -2.59 -14.27 -6.01
C LEU A 377 -2.10 -15.71 -5.84
N SER A 378 -1.38 -16.21 -6.84
CA SER A 378 -0.86 -17.58 -6.85
C SER A 378 0.65 -17.59 -6.69
N ARG A 379 1.20 -18.77 -6.36
CA ARG A 379 2.65 -18.97 -6.30
C ARG A 379 3.28 -18.87 -7.69
N GLU A 380 4.58 -18.65 -7.75
CA GLU A 380 5.41 -18.64 -8.96
C GLU A 380 5.03 -17.56 -9.99
N GLN A 381 4.22 -16.58 -9.63
CA GLN A 381 3.92 -15.40 -10.46
C GLN A 381 4.58 -14.14 -9.87
N ASP A 382 4.65 -13.09 -10.67
CA ASP A 382 4.92 -11.74 -10.16
C ASP A 382 3.68 -11.22 -9.42
N ASN A 383 3.63 -11.47 -8.10
CA ASN A 383 2.44 -11.20 -7.31
C ASN A 383 2.06 -9.72 -7.29
N TRP A 384 3.06 -8.82 -7.20
CA TRP A 384 2.79 -7.40 -7.21
C TRP A 384 2.29 -6.93 -8.57
N GLY A 385 3.04 -7.18 -9.65
CA GLY A 385 2.67 -6.74 -11.00
C GLY A 385 1.32 -7.28 -11.44
N VAL A 386 1.06 -8.58 -11.22
CA VAL A 386 -0.22 -9.22 -11.57
C VAL A 386 -1.36 -8.72 -10.69
N GLY A 387 -1.16 -8.64 -9.38
CA GLY A 387 -2.18 -8.13 -8.45
C GLY A 387 -2.54 -6.68 -8.73
N TYR A 388 -1.53 -5.84 -8.90
CA TYR A 388 -1.70 -4.42 -9.21
C TYR A 388 -2.44 -4.19 -10.53
N SER A 389 -2.04 -4.91 -11.58
CA SER A 389 -2.75 -4.82 -12.86
C SER A 389 -4.18 -5.33 -12.78
N SER A 390 -4.43 -6.41 -12.04
CA SER A 390 -5.79 -6.90 -11.79
C SER A 390 -6.66 -5.86 -11.09
N PHE A 391 -6.11 -5.17 -10.10
CA PHE A 391 -6.79 -4.07 -9.42
C PHE A 391 -7.16 -2.94 -10.41
N LEU A 392 -6.19 -2.49 -11.23
CA LEU A 392 -6.42 -1.41 -12.20
C LEU A 392 -7.44 -1.82 -13.28
N LEU A 393 -7.36 -3.05 -13.80
CA LEU A 393 -8.32 -3.57 -14.79
C LEU A 393 -9.73 -3.67 -14.20
N ALA A 394 -9.88 -4.10 -12.95
CA ALA A 394 -11.18 -4.10 -12.26
C ALA A 394 -11.73 -2.67 -12.09
N LYS A 395 -10.89 -1.71 -11.69
CA LYS A 395 -11.28 -0.29 -11.60
C LYS A 395 -11.71 0.25 -12.97
N GLN A 396 -10.99 -0.05 -14.05
CA GLN A 396 -11.39 0.32 -15.40
C GLN A 396 -12.68 -0.39 -15.85
N ALA A 397 -12.88 -1.64 -15.43
CA ALA A 397 -14.09 -2.40 -15.71
C ALA A 397 -15.31 -1.89 -14.92
N GLY A 398 -15.11 -1.14 -13.85
CA GLY A 398 -16.18 -0.48 -13.07
C GLY A 398 -16.62 -1.24 -11.82
N PHE A 399 -15.79 -2.13 -11.28
CA PHE A 399 -16.05 -2.84 -10.03
C PHE A 399 -14.82 -2.84 -9.10
N ASP A 400 -15.03 -3.27 -7.86
CA ASP A 400 -14.01 -3.25 -6.82
C ASP A 400 -13.61 -4.66 -6.39
N VAL A 401 -12.34 -4.82 -6.01
CA VAL A 401 -11.77 -6.11 -5.63
C VAL A 401 -11.16 -6.06 -4.23
N GLU A 402 -11.03 -7.24 -3.61
CA GLU A 402 -10.13 -7.51 -2.51
C GLU A 402 -9.11 -8.56 -2.90
N PHE A 403 -7.95 -8.56 -2.23
CA PHE A 403 -6.88 -9.52 -2.50
C PHE A 403 -6.93 -10.69 -1.53
N ALA A 404 -6.58 -11.87 -2.03
CA ALA A 404 -6.27 -13.05 -1.21
C ALA A 404 -5.12 -13.82 -1.84
N THR A 405 -4.41 -14.62 -1.06
CA THR A 405 -3.43 -15.58 -1.61
C THR A 405 -4.06 -16.95 -1.80
N ALA A 406 -3.51 -17.74 -2.72
CA ALA A 406 -3.94 -19.11 -2.97
C ALA A 406 -3.80 -20.05 -1.75
N ASP A 407 -3.01 -19.64 -0.75
CA ASP A 407 -2.76 -20.41 0.47
C ASP A 407 -3.76 -20.11 1.59
N GLN A 408 -4.45 -18.98 1.51
CA GLN A 408 -5.42 -18.55 2.52
C GLN A 408 -6.78 -19.20 2.32
N GLU A 409 -7.60 -19.17 3.36
CA GLU A 409 -9.02 -19.35 3.21
C GLU A 409 -9.61 -18.14 2.47
N LEU A 410 -10.28 -18.41 1.34
CA LEU A 410 -10.80 -17.35 0.48
C LEU A 410 -12.05 -16.72 1.09
N PRO A 411 -12.17 -15.38 1.04
CA PRO A 411 -13.41 -14.69 1.38
C PRO A 411 -14.60 -15.22 0.57
N GLU A 412 -15.80 -15.15 1.12
CA GLU A 412 -17.01 -15.48 0.37
C GLU A 412 -17.31 -14.42 -0.67
N SER A 413 -17.39 -14.82 -1.93
CA SER A 413 -17.67 -13.94 -3.05
C SER A 413 -18.46 -14.67 -4.13
N LYS A 414 -19.18 -13.91 -4.94
CA LYS A 414 -19.81 -14.44 -6.17
C LYS A 414 -18.86 -14.44 -7.36
N PHE A 415 -17.74 -13.73 -7.26
CA PHE A 415 -16.79 -13.60 -8.35
C PHE A 415 -15.36 -13.75 -7.85
N TYR A 416 -14.62 -14.70 -8.43
CA TYR A 416 -13.20 -14.93 -8.17
C TYR A 416 -12.41 -14.74 -9.45
N ILE A 417 -11.20 -14.17 -9.33
CA ILE A 417 -10.27 -13.95 -10.42
C ILE A 417 -8.95 -14.59 -10.01
N LEU A 418 -8.46 -15.55 -10.77
CA LEU A 418 -7.15 -16.18 -10.64
C LEU A 418 -6.30 -15.73 -11.83
N PRO A 419 -5.58 -14.59 -11.70
CA PRO A 419 -4.97 -13.89 -12.81
C PRO A 419 -3.61 -14.47 -13.19
N SER A 420 -3.28 -14.48 -14.48
CA SER A 420 -1.96 -14.77 -15.07
C SER A 420 -1.23 -15.94 -14.39
N VAL A 421 -1.94 -17.07 -14.21
CA VAL A 421 -1.39 -18.24 -13.52
C VAL A 421 -0.15 -18.79 -14.23
N ARG A 422 0.95 -18.95 -13.45
CA ARG A 422 2.26 -19.37 -13.97
C ARG A 422 2.86 -20.48 -13.11
N GLY A 423 3.68 -21.34 -13.73
CA GLY A 423 4.46 -22.35 -13.05
C GLY A 423 3.72 -23.66 -12.76
N LEU A 424 4.32 -24.48 -11.91
CA LEU A 424 3.84 -25.82 -11.60
C LEU A 424 3.13 -25.92 -10.26
N ARG A 425 3.39 -24.96 -9.35
CA ARG A 425 2.84 -24.90 -7.97
C ARG A 425 1.90 -23.71 -7.79
N VAL A 426 1.00 -23.51 -8.75
CA VAL A 426 0.07 -22.36 -8.79
C VAL A 426 -0.75 -22.26 -7.51
N ILE A 427 -1.40 -23.35 -7.13
CA ILE A 427 -2.32 -23.47 -6.00
C ILE A 427 -2.33 -24.92 -5.51
N ASP A 428 -2.40 -25.12 -4.22
CA ASP A 428 -2.50 -26.47 -3.65
C ASP A 428 -3.80 -27.15 -4.09
N ARG A 429 -3.72 -28.47 -4.40
CA ARG A 429 -4.88 -29.24 -4.87
C ARG A 429 -6.11 -29.09 -3.97
N ARG A 430 -5.92 -29.09 -2.65
CA ARG A 430 -7.01 -28.91 -1.68
C ARG A 430 -7.71 -27.55 -1.86
N ARG A 431 -6.92 -26.49 -2.01
CA ARG A 431 -7.46 -25.12 -2.21
C ARG A 431 -8.10 -24.98 -3.58
N TRP A 432 -7.52 -25.59 -4.61
CA TRP A 432 -8.10 -25.62 -5.95
C TRP A 432 -9.47 -26.29 -5.97
N LEU A 433 -9.59 -27.47 -5.34
CA LEU A 433 -10.88 -28.17 -5.24
C LEU A 433 -11.92 -27.38 -4.41
N ALA A 434 -11.50 -26.71 -3.35
CA ALA A 434 -12.37 -25.82 -2.57
C ALA A 434 -12.86 -24.62 -3.40
N LEU A 435 -12.03 -24.06 -4.28
CA LEU A 435 -12.44 -22.99 -5.19
C LEU A 435 -13.43 -23.51 -6.24
N LEU A 436 -13.20 -24.68 -6.82
CA LEU A 436 -14.14 -25.33 -7.75
C LEU A 436 -15.49 -25.64 -7.05
N ASP A 437 -15.50 -26.05 -5.78
CA ASP A 437 -16.72 -26.25 -4.99
C ASP A 437 -17.53 -24.95 -4.80
N LYS A 438 -16.83 -23.80 -4.58
CA LYS A 438 -17.50 -22.50 -4.55
C LYS A 438 -18.16 -22.16 -5.90
N VAL A 439 -17.50 -22.51 -7.02
CA VAL A 439 -18.10 -22.33 -8.35
C VAL A 439 -19.30 -23.26 -8.54
N GLU A 440 -19.19 -24.52 -8.14
CA GLU A 440 -20.31 -25.48 -8.23
C GLU A 440 -21.54 -25.00 -7.45
N LYS A 441 -21.32 -24.27 -6.34
CA LYS A 441 -22.38 -23.66 -5.50
C LYS A 441 -22.96 -22.37 -6.07
N GLY A 442 -22.35 -21.76 -7.09
CA GLY A 442 -22.92 -20.60 -7.79
C GLY A 442 -21.98 -19.42 -8.02
N ALA A 443 -20.72 -19.50 -7.61
CA ALA A 443 -19.75 -18.46 -7.93
C ALA A 443 -19.29 -18.53 -9.39
N THR A 444 -18.72 -17.45 -9.88
CA THR A 444 -18.02 -17.38 -11.17
C THR A 444 -16.51 -17.27 -10.92
N LEU A 445 -15.73 -18.03 -11.68
CA LEU A 445 -14.27 -17.96 -11.65
C LEU A 445 -13.73 -17.58 -13.04
N LEU A 446 -12.97 -16.48 -13.10
CA LEU A 446 -12.13 -16.15 -14.23
C LEU A 446 -10.71 -16.63 -13.96
N VAL A 447 -10.15 -17.42 -14.86
CA VAL A 447 -8.72 -17.80 -14.87
C VAL A 447 -8.07 -17.22 -16.11
N THR A 448 -7.00 -16.47 -15.97
CA THR A 448 -6.13 -16.08 -17.08
C THR A 448 -4.81 -16.83 -16.96
N SER A 449 -4.23 -17.27 -18.08
CA SER A 449 -3.10 -18.21 -18.06
C SER A 449 -1.82 -17.60 -18.60
N ASP A 450 -0.73 -17.80 -17.87
CA ASP A 450 0.66 -17.62 -18.29
C ASP A 450 1.38 -19.00 -18.36
N GLY A 451 0.66 -20.01 -18.85
CA GLY A 451 1.17 -21.38 -18.98
C GLY A 451 1.24 -22.16 -17.67
N GLY A 452 0.52 -21.73 -16.63
CA GLY A 452 0.49 -22.41 -15.33
C GLY A 452 -0.31 -23.70 -15.33
N THR A 453 0.02 -24.60 -14.41
CA THR A 453 -0.58 -25.93 -14.29
C THR A 453 -1.65 -25.94 -13.20
N LEU A 454 -2.89 -26.31 -13.59
CA LEU A 454 -4.03 -26.51 -12.71
C LEU A 454 -4.53 -27.95 -12.86
N GLN A 455 -4.81 -28.66 -11.77
CA GLN A 455 -5.28 -30.05 -11.81
C GLN A 455 -6.33 -30.34 -10.73
N PRO A 456 -7.55 -30.80 -11.10
CA PRO A 456 -8.05 -31.09 -12.46
C PRO A 456 -8.32 -29.84 -13.27
N PHE A 457 -8.18 -29.91 -14.59
CA PHE A 457 -8.37 -28.77 -15.49
C PHE A 457 -9.38 -29.10 -16.63
N ASN A 458 -9.08 -30.08 -17.46
CA ASN A 458 -9.85 -30.33 -18.69
C ASN A 458 -11.35 -30.56 -18.43
N VAL A 459 -11.66 -31.39 -17.43
CA VAL A 459 -13.05 -31.74 -17.10
C VAL A 459 -13.81 -30.52 -16.55
N PRO A 460 -13.31 -29.76 -15.55
CA PRO A 460 -14.00 -28.55 -15.07
C PRO A 460 -14.22 -27.50 -16.17
N PHE A 461 -13.20 -27.19 -16.96
CA PHE A 461 -13.27 -26.13 -17.98
C PHE A 461 -13.87 -26.57 -19.32
N GLY A 462 -14.08 -27.88 -19.56
CA GLY A 462 -14.67 -28.39 -20.78
C GLY A 462 -13.81 -28.17 -22.02
N VAL A 463 -12.49 -28.16 -21.84
CA VAL A 463 -11.50 -27.97 -22.93
C VAL A 463 -10.39 -29.01 -22.83
N ASP A 464 -9.73 -29.29 -23.94
CA ASP A 464 -8.47 -30.02 -23.97
C ASP A 464 -7.33 -29.08 -24.34
N ILE A 465 -6.19 -29.23 -23.66
CA ILE A 465 -4.93 -28.62 -24.09
C ILE A 465 -4.32 -29.56 -25.12
N VAL A 466 -4.32 -29.12 -26.38
CA VAL A 466 -3.82 -29.93 -27.50
C VAL A 466 -2.29 -29.97 -27.46
N TRP A 467 -1.66 -28.81 -27.26
CA TRP A 467 -0.22 -28.63 -27.09
C TRP A 467 0.11 -27.22 -26.60
N THR A 468 1.35 -27.00 -26.24
CA THR A 468 1.84 -25.67 -25.86
C THR A 468 2.73 -25.08 -26.95
N ALA A 469 2.64 -23.79 -27.19
CA ALA A 469 3.41 -23.06 -28.19
C ALA A 469 4.15 -21.88 -27.57
N ALA A 470 5.22 -21.43 -28.22
CA ALA A 470 5.85 -20.14 -28.03
C ALA A 470 5.53 -19.30 -29.27
N PRO A 471 4.49 -18.46 -29.26
CA PRO A 471 4.14 -17.60 -30.38
C PRO A 471 5.23 -16.56 -30.62
N THR A 472 5.48 -16.24 -31.90
CA THR A 472 6.40 -15.15 -32.29
C THR A 472 5.68 -13.79 -32.40
N GLU A 473 4.36 -13.83 -32.56
CA GLU A 473 3.49 -12.67 -32.69
C GLU A 473 2.51 -12.59 -31.51
N PRO A 474 2.02 -11.39 -31.16
CA PRO A 474 0.97 -11.26 -30.15
C PRO A 474 -0.26 -12.10 -30.52
N VAL A 475 -0.79 -12.82 -29.53
CA VAL A 475 -2.00 -13.63 -29.70
C VAL A 475 -3.21 -12.71 -29.76
N ALA A 476 -4.01 -12.89 -30.81
CA ALA A 476 -5.27 -12.17 -30.94
C ALA A 476 -6.35 -12.81 -30.04
N VAL A 477 -7.21 -11.97 -29.44
CA VAL A 477 -8.41 -12.38 -28.71
C VAL A 477 -9.59 -11.74 -29.41
N ILE A 478 -10.20 -12.47 -30.37
CA ILE A 478 -11.26 -11.97 -31.25
C ILE A 478 -12.56 -12.66 -30.91
N GLY A 479 -13.54 -11.92 -30.42
CA GLY A 479 -14.85 -12.43 -30.05
C GLY A 479 -15.53 -11.60 -28.97
N ALA A 480 -16.78 -11.89 -28.66
CA ALA A 480 -17.58 -11.21 -27.64
C ALA A 480 -17.55 -9.65 -27.74
N GLY A 481 -17.46 -9.12 -28.98
CA GLY A 481 -17.37 -7.68 -29.23
C GLY A 481 -16.00 -7.05 -28.94
N MET A 482 -14.96 -7.87 -28.85
CA MET A 482 -13.58 -7.45 -28.59
C MET A 482 -12.64 -7.92 -29.71
N GLU A 483 -11.62 -7.11 -29.97
CA GLU A 483 -10.43 -7.50 -30.72
C GLU A 483 -9.23 -6.92 -29.95
N LEU A 484 -8.44 -7.80 -29.30
CA LEU A 484 -7.32 -7.44 -28.43
C LEU A 484 -6.10 -8.27 -28.82
N TYR A 485 -4.91 -7.75 -28.49
CA TYR A 485 -3.64 -8.40 -28.81
C TYR A 485 -2.77 -8.50 -27.57
N CYS A 486 -2.34 -9.71 -27.21
CA CYS A 486 -1.51 -9.95 -26.03
C CYS A 486 -0.24 -10.72 -26.40
N PRO A 487 0.96 -10.17 -26.18
CA PRO A 487 2.21 -10.93 -26.25
C PRO A 487 2.23 -12.05 -25.20
N VAL A 488 2.65 -13.25 -25.62
CA VAL A 488 2.61 -14.45 -24.77
C VAL A 488 3.92 -15.22 -24.94
N GLU A 489 4.58 -15.57 -23.86
CA GLU A 489 5.76 -16.43 -23.89
C GLU A 489 5.39 -17.91 -24.12
N ARG A 490 4.27 -18.33 -23.53
CA ARG A 490 3.79 -19.71 -23.60
C ARG A 490 2.27 -19.76 -23.73
N LEU A 491 1.79 -20.10 -24.90
CA LEU A 491 0.37 -20.27 -25.22
C LEU A 491 -0.08 -21.72 -25.01
N LEU A 492 -1.18 -21.90 -24.32
CA LEU A 492 -1.90 -23.15 -24.26
C LEU A 492 -2.88 -23.20 -25.43
N LYS A 493 -2.62 -24.06 -26.45
CA LYS A 493 -3.52 -24.31 -27.58
C LYS A 493 -4.70 -25.16 -27.13
N LEU A 494 -5.89 -24.56 -27.19
CA LEU A 494 -7.13 -25.17 -26.70
C LEU A 494 -7.92 -25.85 -27.84
N SER A 495 -8.63 -26.92 -27.48
CA SER A 495 -9.75 -27.46 -28.23
C SER A 495 -10.97 -27.51 -27.31
N ALA A 496 -12.07 -26.89 -27.72
CA ALA A 496 -13.31 -26.94 -26.94
C ALA A 496 -13.97 -28.30 -27.05
N ARG A 497 -14.37 -28.87 -25.91
CA ARG A 497 -15.14 -30.12 -25.81
C ARG A 497 -16.63 -29.80 -25.66
N ASP A 498 -16.99 -29.29 -24.49
CA ASP A 498 -18.33 -28.89 -24.10
C ASP A 498 -18.36 -27.46 -23.52
N ALA A 499 -17.26 -26.71 -23.64
CA ALA A 499 -17.20 -25.29 -23.33
C ALA A 499 -17.68 -24.46 -24.55
N GLU A 500 -18.35 -23.36 -24.25
CA GLU A 500 -18.65 -22.28 -25.19
C GLU A 500 -17.37 -21.50 -25.52
N VAL A 501 -17.10 -21.26 -26.81
CA VAL A 501 -15.99 -20.41 -27.25
C VAL A 501 -16.46 -18.96 -27.29
N LEU A 502 -15.88 -18.11 -26.45
CA LEU A 502 -16.19 -16.69 -26.39
C LEU A 502 -15.30 -15.85 -27.31
N ALA A 503 -14.04 -16.27 -27.49
CA ALA A 503 -13.10 -15.65 -28.41
C ALA A 503 -12.09 -16.65 -28.95
N SER A 504 -11.59 -16.40 -30.15
CA SER A 504 -10.58 -17.19 -30.85
C SER A 504 -9.41 -16.32 -31.29
N ASP A 505 -8.28 -16.98 -31.62
CA ASP A 505 -7.18 -16.31 -32.33
C ASP A 505 -7.52 -16.12 -33.83
N ARG A 506 -6.56 -15.57 -34.59
CA ARG A 506 -6.74 -15.33 -36.04
C ARG A 506 -6.98 -16.62 -36.86
N ASP A 507 -6.51 -17.74 -36.34
CA ASP A 507 -6.64 -19.05 -37.00
C ASP A 507 -7.93 -19.79 -36.57
N GLY A 508 -8.76 -19.16 -35.75
CA GLY A 508 -9.98 -19.75 -35.21
C GLY A 508 -9.76 -20.68 -34.01
N THR A 509 -8.53 -20.76 -33.46
CA THR A 509 -8.25 -21.54 -32.26
C THR A 509 -8.88 -20.82 -31.01
N PRO A 510 -9.61 -21.55 -30.16
CA PRO A 510 -10.17 -20.99 -28.94
C PRO A 510 -9.09 -20.38 -28.03
N VAL A 511 -9.27 -19.16 -27.59
CA VAL A 511 -8.40 -18.47 -26.61
C VAL A 511 -9.16 -18.04 -25.37
N MET A 512 -10.49 -17.85 -25.48
CA MET A 512 -11.35 -17.60 -24.33
C MET A 512 -12.57 -18.52 -24.40
N THR A 513 -12.85 -19.20 -23.28
CA THR A 513 -13.98 -20.14 -23.17
C THR A 513 -14.79 -19.87 -21.91
N SER A 514 -16.06 -20.29 -21.94
CA SER A 514 -16.98 -20.28 -20.81
C SER A 514 -17.63 -21.65 -20.66
N ARG A 515 -17.82 -22.08 -19.42
CA ARG A 515 -18.55 -23.31 -19.10
C ARG A 515 -19.41 -23.14 -17.86
N ALA A 516 -20.64 -23.64 -17.90
CA ALA A 516 -21.44 -23.86 -16.73
C ALA A 516 -20.83 -24.99 -15.88
N TYR A 517 -20.63 -24.76 -14.59
CA TYR A 517 -20.10 -25.73 -13.64
C TYR A 517 -20.95 -25.73 -12.37
N GLY A 518 -21.80 -26.74 -12.19
CA GLY A 518 -22.83 -26.73 -11.17
C GLY A 518 -23.80 -25.55 -11.37
N LYS A 519 -23.92 -24.70 -10.36
CA LYS A 519 -24.75 -23.49 -10.41
C LYS A 519 -23.99 -22.24 -10.86
N GLY A 520 -22.65 -22.32 -10.99
CA GLY A 520 -21.78 -21.21 -11.36
C GLY A 520 -21.19 -21.34 -12.75
N LYS A 521 -20.13 -20.58 -12.99
CA LYS A 521 -19.44 -20.52 -14.30
C LYS A 521 -17.93 -20.52 -14.14
N LEU A 522 -17.26 -21.19 -15.05
CA LEU A 522 -15.82 -21.13 -15.25
C LEU A 522 -15.52 -20.41 -16.56
N LEU A 523 -14.71 -19.36 -16.48
CA LEU A 523 -14.16 -18.65 -17.63
C LEU A 523 -12.66 -18.91 -17.69
N PHE A 524 -12.14 -19.23 -18.84
CA PHE A 524 -10.72 -19.45 -19.05
C PHE A 524 -10.23 -18.61 -20.23
N LEU A 525 -9.14 -17.86 -20.01
CA LEU A 525 -8.44 -17.08 -21.01
C LEU A 525 -7.00 -17.58 -21.09
N SER A 526 -6.55 -18.01 -22.26
CA SER A 526 -5.21 -18.62 -22.44
C SER A 526 -4.06 -17.61 -22.59
N VAL A 527 -4.29 -16.31 -22.31
CA VAL A 527 -3.28 -15.25 -22.39
C VAL A 527 -3.19 -14.45 -21.08
N PRO A 528 -1.97 -14.03 -20.66
CA PRO A 528 -1.70 -13.39 -19.37
C PRO A 528 -1.84 -11.87 -19.44
N ILE A 529 -3.05 -11.36 -19.61
CA ILE A 529 -3.31 -9.93 -19.82
C ILE A 529 -2.79 -9.06 -18.66
N GLU A 530 -2.86 -9.56 -17.42
CA GLU A 530 -2.43 -8.82 -16.22
C GLU A 530 -0.90 -8.69 -16.18
N ARG A 531 -0.18 -9.79 -16.40
CA ARG A 531 1.28 -9.79 -16.49
C ARG A 531 1.76 -8.88 -17.63
N HIS A 532 1.09 -8.93 -18.77
CA HIS A 532 1.45 -8.07 -19.89
C HIS A 532 1.20 -6.60 -19.52
N ALA A 533 0.02 -6.24 -18.99
CA ALA A 533 -0.32 -4.87 -18.60
C ALA A 533 0.62 -4.33 -17.52
N ALA A 534 1.09 -5.16 -16.58
CA ALA A 534 2.07 -4.78 -15.57
C ALA A 534 3.35 -4.22 -16.20
N ASN A 535 3.85 -4.89 -17.24
CA ASN A 535 5.14 -4.58 -17.88
C ASN A 535 5.02 -3.59 -19.05
N GLN A 536 3.81 -3.29 -19.51
CA GLN A 536 3.58 -2.44 -20.67
C GLN A 536 3.44 -0.97 -20.25
N PRO A 537 4.34 -0.06 -20.68
CA PRO A 537 4.12 1.38 -20.55
C PRO A 537 2.80 1.79 -21.21
N ARG A 538 2.10 2.72 -20.58
CA ARG A 538 0.83 3.29 -21.04
C ARG A 538 -0.36 2.32 -21.05
N ALA A 539 -0.25 1.11 -20.47
CA ALA A 539 -1.30 0.07 -20.54
C ALA A 539 -2.67 0.51 -19.99
N PHE A 540 -2.70 1.49 -19.09
CA PHE A 540 -3.91 1.99 -18.46
C PHE A 540 -4.32 3.40 -18.92
N LEU A 541 -3.67 3.93 -19.96
CA LEU A 541 -3.99 5.22 -20.53
C LEU A 541 -5.02 5.10 -21.66
N PRO A 542 -5.76 6.16 -21.98
CA PRO A 542 -6.66 6.17 -23.13
C PRO A 542 -5.94 5.80 -24.44
N GLY A 543 -6.55 4.94 -25.24
CA GLY A 543 -6.00 4.47 -26.52
C GLY A 543 -5.10 3.24 -26.41
N SER A 544 -4.88 2.68 -25.22
CA SER A 544 -4.24 1.39 -25.04
C SER A 544 -5.20 0.22 -25.29
N GLU A 545 -4.65 -1.02 -25.32
CA GLU A 545 -5.45 -2.25 -25.36
C GLU A 545 -6.46 -2.30 -24.22
N SER A 546 -7.74 -2.48 -24.56
CA SER A 546 -8.82 -2.41 -23.58
C SER A 546 -9.04 -3.73 -22.83
N TYR A 547 -8.00 -4.26 -22.19
CA TYR A 547 -8.08 -5.55 -21.46
C TYR A 547 -9.15 -5.56 -20.37
N TYR A 548 -9.52 -4.41 -19.81
CA TYR A 548 -10.61 -4.29 -18.84
C TYR A 548 -11.97 -4.80 -19.37
N LYS A 549 -12.16 -4.88 -20.70
CA LYS A 549 -13.38 -5.46 -21.29
C LYS A 549 -13.55 -6.94 -20.99
N ILE A 550 -12.44 -7.67 -20.82
CA ILE A 550 -12.44 -9.09 -20.38
C ILE A 550 -12.98 -9.16 -18.93
N TYR A 551 -12.55 -8.23 -18.09
CA TYR A 551 -13.03 -8.10 -16.71
C TYR A 551 -14.52 -7.72 -16.67
N GLN A 552 -14.98 -6.81 -17.55
CA GLN A 552 -16.41 -6.48 -17.71
C GLN A 552 -17.24 -7.68 -18.11
N LEU A 553 -16.78 -8.45 -19.10
CA LEU A 553 -17.46 -9.67 -19.54
C LEU A 553 -17.58 -10.69 -18.39
N ALA A 554 -16.49 -10.90 -17.63
CA ALA A 554 -16.47 -11.84 -16.52
C ALA A 554 -17.35 -11.36 -15.36
N ALA A 555 -17.32 -10.07 -15.04
CA ALA A 555 -18.19 -9.47 -14.01
C ALA A 555 -19.68 -9.58 -14.38
N ALA A 556 -20.02 -9.35 -15.65
CA ALA A 556 -21.39 -9.54 -16.15
C ALA A 556 -21.81 -11.04 -16.05
N ALA A 557 -20.91 -11.97 -16.39
CA ALA A 557 -21.17 -13.42 -16.25
C ALA A 557 -21.36 -13.83 -14.77
N ALA A 558 -20.72 -13.12 -13.83
CA ALA A 558 -20.85 -13.30 -12.39
C ALA A 558 -22.09 -12.61 -11.79
N GLY A 559 -22.84 -11.85 -12.59
CA GLY A 559 -23.98 -11.07 -12.10
C GLY A 559 -23.57 -9.94 -11.16
N VAL A 560 -22.41 -9.32 -11.38
CA VAL A 560 -22.00 -8.12 -10.66
C VAL A 560 -22.82 -6.94 -11.13
N GLU A 561 -23.69 -6.45 -10.26
CA GLU A 561 -24.55 -5.28 -10.50
C GLU A 561 -24.14 -4.14 -9.59
N ARG A 562 -23.78 -2.99 -10.16
CA ARG A 562 -23.44 -1.77 -9.40
C ARG A 562 -24.67 -0.88 -9.26
N SER A 563 -24.76 -0.20 -8.11
CA SER A 563 -25.83 0.78 -7.85
C SER A 563 -25.65 2.03 -8.71
N VAL A 564 -24.41 2.35 -9.07
CA VAL A 564 -24.06 3.50 -9.92
C VAL A 564 -22.98 3.08 -10.92
N THR A 565 -23.21 3.43 -12.20
CA THR A 565 -22.27 3.11 -13.27
C THR A 565 -21.82 4.38 -14.03
N ARG A 566 -20.75 4.23 -14.79
CA ARG A 566 -20.14 5.28 -15.62
C ARG A 566 -19.65 4.68 -16.94
N THR A 567 -19.26 5.48 -17.91
CA THR A 567 -18.77 5.01 -19.21
C THR A 567 -17.25 5.17 -19.38
N ASN A 568 -16.66 6.23 -18.84
CA ASN A 568 -15.24 6.51 -18.97
C ASN A 568 -14.39 5.65 -17.99
N PRO A 569 -13.49 4.75 -18.46
CA PRO A 569 -12.70 3.85 -17.60
C PRO A 569 -11.72 4.58 -16.68
N SER A 570 -11.34 5.83 -16.97
CA SER A 570 -10.43 6.62 -16.13
C SER A 570 -11.12 7.35 -14.98
N LEU A 571 -12.46 7.44 -15.00
CA LEU A 571 -13.28 7.89 -13.88
C LEU A 571 -13.68 6.67 -13.05
N THR A 572 -13.16 6.53 -11.85
CA THR A 572 -13.42 5.35 -11.01
C THR A 572 -14.41 5.67 -9.91
N LEU A 573 -15.29 4.72 -9.60
CA LEU A 573 -16.32 4.86 -8.59
C LEU A 573 -16.08 3.88 -7.44
N THR A 574 -16.34 4.31 -6.20
CA THR A 574 -16.55 3.44 -5.04
C THR A 574 -17.93 3.68 -4.45
N GLU A 575 -18.54 2.63 -3.92
CA GLU A 575 -19.87 2.66 -3.31
C GLU A 575 -19.76 2.36 -1.82
N HIS A 576 -20.32 3.26 -0.97
CA HIS A 576 -20.34 3.15 0.48
C HIS A 576 -21.78 3.26 0.98
N ARG A 577 -22.29 2.22 1.62
CA ARG A 577 -23.68 2.19 2.09
C ARG A 577 -23.80 2.90 3.43
N LEU A 578 -24.32 4.12 3.43
CA LEU A 578 -24.55 4.91 4.64
C LEU A 578 -25.75 4.38 5.44
N ALA A 579 -26.84 4.03 4.74
CA ALA A 579 -28.05 3.48 5.31
C ALA A 579 -28.76 2.56 4.30
N ARG A 580 -29.87 1.92 4.69
CA ARG A 580 -30.61 1.00 3.81
C ARG A 580 -30.95 1.64 2.46
N CYS A 581 -31.32 2.92 2.47
CA CYS A 581 -31.74 3.70 1.29
C CYS A 581 -30.85 4.92 1.05
N GLU A 582 -29.59 4.89 1.47
CA GLU A 582 -28.65 5.98 1.23
C GLU A 582 -27.27 5.42 0.90
N LEU A 583 -26.71 5.88 -0.22
CA LEU A 583 -25.45 5.44 -0.75
C LEU A 583 -24.55 6.65 -1.00
N LEU A 584 -23.35 6.63 -0.45
CA LEU A 584 -22.28 7.56 -0.80
C LEU A 584 -21.48 6.97 -1.95
N VAL A 585 -21.27 7.76 -3.00
CA VAL A 585 -20.44 7.39 -4.15
C VAL A 585 -19.32 8.39 -4.29
N ILE A 586 -18.10 7.91 -4.31
CA ILE A 586 -16.91 8.73 -4.54
C ILE A 586 -16.40 8.43 -5.94
N ALA A 587 -16.42 9.45 -6.80
CA ALA A 587 -15.93 9.39 -8.17
C ALA A 587 -14.55 10.06 -8.22
N VAL A 588 -13.49 9.32 -8.56
CA VAL A 588 -12.12 9.85 -8.65
C VAL A 588 -11.69 9.90 -10.11
N ASN A 589 -11.29 11.08 -10.55
CA ASN A 589 -10.67 11.28 -11.85
C ASN A 589 -9.15 11.04 -11.75
N ASN A 590 -8.68 9.95 -12.35
CA ASN A 590 -7.28 9.53 -12.32
C ASN A 590 -6.47 10.00 -13.54
N THR A 591 -6.86 11.14 -14.11
CA THR A 591 -6.18 11.81 -15.23
C THR A 591 -5.91 13.28 -14.90
N PRO A 592 -4.93 13.92 -15.54
CA PRO A 592 -4.64 15.34 -15.31
C PRO A 592 -5.73 16.29 -15.83
N ASP A 593 -6.53 15.86 -16.81
CA ASP A 593 -7.54 16.66 -17.45
C ASP A 593 -8.93 16.43 -16.83
N PRO A 594 -9.82 17.41 -16.84
CA PRO A 594 -11.21 17.23 -16.41
C PRO A 594 -11.92 16.13 -17.22
N ILE A 595 -12.69 15.29 -16.54
CA ILE A 595 -13.56 14.29 -17.17
C ILE A 595 -15.01 14.72 -17.00
N THR A 596 -15.77 14.72 -18.10
CA THR A 596 -17.23 14.77 -18.07
C THR A 596 -17.76 13.43 -18.57
N ASP A 597 -18.56 12.74 -17.75
CA ASP A 597 -19.05 11.40 -18.05
C ASP A 597 -20.50 11.20 -17.59
N ALA A 598 -21.24 10.39 -18.33
CA ALA A 598 -22.60 10.01 -17.96
C ALA A 598 -22.59 9.10 -16.73
N ILE A 599 -23.32 9.49 -15.69
CA ILE A 599 -23.52 8.70 -14.49
C ILE A 599 -24.93 8.12 -14.47
N THR A 600 -25.01 6.80 -14.47
CA THR A 600 -26.30 6.10 -14.50
C THR A 600 -26.57 5.43 -13.16
N ALA A 601 -27.70 5.77 -12.54
CA ALA A 601 -28.20 5.07 -11.37
C ALA A 601 -28.84 3.73 -11.77
N GLY A 602 -28.48 2.65 -11.12
CA GLY A 602 -29.09 1.34 -11.29
C GLY A 602 -30.52 1.27 -10.77
N ALA A 603 -31.19 0.18 -11.06
CA ALA A 603 -32.58 -0.04 -10.63
C ALA A 603 -32.75 0.18 -9.12
N GLY A 604 -33.75 0.97 -8.75
CA GLY A 604 -34.05 1.29 -7.35
C GLY A 604 -33.22 2.44 -6.75
N TRP A 605 -32.35 3.09 -7.50
CA TRP A 605 -31.53 4.22 -7.04
C TRP A 605 -31.77 5.47 -7.87
N ALA A 606 -31.71 6.63 -7.23
CA ALA A 606 -31.74 7.95 -7.89
C ALA A 606 -30.64 8.84 -7.33
N PHE A 607 -30.06 9.67 -8.20
CA PHE A 607 -29.15 10.73 -7.79
C PHE A 607 -29.88 11.74 -6.89
N ASP A 608 -29.28 12.09 -5.75
CA ASP A 608 -29.81 13.11 -4.82
C ASP A 608 -29.03 14.42 -4.96
N ARG A 609 -27.72 14.40 -4.66
CA ARG A 609 -26.89 15.61 -4.71
C ARG A 609 -25.38 15.31 -4.81
N VAL A 610 -24.62 16.31 -5.23
CA VAL A 610 -23.16 16.37 -5.06
C VAL A 610 -22.85 17.05 -3.72
N LEU A 611 -21.98 16.46 -2.90
CA LEU A 611 -21.52 17.05 -1.65
C LEU A 611 -20.31 17.95 -1.85
N CYS A 612 -19.36 17.54 -2.71
CA CYS A 612 -18.19 18.35 -3.07
C CYS A 612 -17.51 17.84 -4.36
N GLY A 613 -16.64 18.66 -4.92
CA GLY A 613 -15.58 18.30 -5.86
C GLY A 613 -15.98 18.12 -7.32
N GLY A 614 -17.27 18.01 -7.64
CA GLY A 614 -17.75 17.86 -9.01
C GLY A 614 -19.01 18.66 -9.29
N ARG A 615 -19.46 18.64 -10.55
CA ARG A 615 -20.69 19.27 -10.99
C ARG A 615 -21.52 18.27 -11.80
N MET A 616 -22.77 18.07 -11.39
CA MET A 616 -23.71 17.19 -12.09
C MET A 616 -24.69 18.05 -12.89
N GLU A 617 -24.75 17.84 -14.19
CA GLU A 617 -25.68 18.52 -15.11
C GLU A 617 -26.21 17.52 -16.12
N TRP A 618 -27.56 17.46 -16.24
CA TRP A 618 -28.25 16.61 -17.22
C TRP A 618 -27.82 15.13 -17.21
N GLY A 619 -27.47 14.61 -16.01
CA GLY A 619 -27.00 13.24 -15.85
C GLY A 619 -25.51 13.03 -16.17
N ALA A 620 -24.78 14.08 -16.53
CA ALA A 620 -23.34 14.06 -16.73
C ALA A 620 -22.61 14.70 -15.54
N LEU A 621 -21.61 13.99 -15.01
CA LEU A 621 -20.74 14.45 -13.95
C LEU A 621 -19.43 14.98 -14.52
N THR A 622 -19.10 16.22 -14.21
CA THR A 622 -17.78 16.80 -14.50
C THR A 622 -16.92 16.75 -13.23
N VAL A 623 -15.75 16.11 -13.31
CA VAL A 623 -14.76 16.02 -12.23
C VAL A 623 -13.44 16.63 -12.68
N PRO A 624 -12.88 17.60 -11.95
CA PRO A 624 -11.57 18.17 -12.28
C PRO A 624 -10.46 17.11 -12.32
N GLY A 625 -9.36 17.41 -13.02
CA GLY A 625 -8.22 16.51 -13.12
C GLY A 625 -7.61 16.17 -11.76
N ASN A 626 -7.23 14.91 -11.57
CA ASN A 626 -6.65 14.36 -10.33
C ASN A 626 -7.42 14.78 -9.05
N SER A 627 -8.75 14.78 -9.14
CA SER A 627 -9.64 15.18 -8.06
C SER A 627 -10.82 14.22 -7.95
N ALA A 628 -11.71 14.47 -7.01
CA ALA A 628 -12.89 13.63 -6.81
C ALA A 628 -14.18 14.43 -6.70
N ALA A 629 -15.29 13.77 -6.99
CA ALA A 629 -16.63 14.19 -6.64
C ALA A 629 -17.25 13.22 -5.64
N VAL A 630 -17.86 13.74 -4.60
CA VAL A 630 -18.58 12.97 -3.59
C VAL A 630 -20.07 13.21 -3.80
N MET A 631 -20.81 12.12 -4.02
CA MET A 631 -22.24 12.15 -4.38
C MET A 631 -23.06 11.30 -3.41
N VAL A 632 -24.31 11.65 -3.25
CA VAL A 632 -25.32 10.85 -2.54
C VAL A 632 -26.39 10.38 -3.52
N PHE A 633 -26.74 9.11 -3.41
CA PHE A 633 -27.86 8.47 -4.08
C PHE A 633 -28.85 7.94 -3.04
N ARG A 634 -30.13 7.93 -3.37
CA ARG A 634 -31.22 7.42 -2.53
C ARG A 634 -32.04 6.39 -3.26
N CYS A 635 -32.70 5.50 -2.49
CA CYS A 635 -33.69 4.59 -3.07
C CYS A 635 -34.83 5.40 -3.73
N ASN A 636 -35.27 4.93 -4.90
CA ASN A 636 -36.57 5.34 -5.43
C ASN A 636 -37.67 4.78 -4.51
N ASN A 637 -38.54 5.62 -3.99
CA ASN A 637 -39.73 5.23 -3.25
C ASN A 637 -40.71 4.46 -4.13
#